data_f3a1d9ce7a663d3a1fe097428ec8e202
#
_entry.id   f3a1d9ce7a663d3a1fe097428ec8e202
#
_cell.length_a   1.000
_cell.length_b   1.000
_cell.length_c   1.000
_cell.angle_alpha   90.00
_cell.angle_beta   90.00
_cell.angle_gamma   90.00
#
_symmetry.space_group_name_H-M   'P 1'
#
loop_
_entity.id
_entity.type
_entity.pdbx_description
1 polymer ?
#
loop_
_entity_poly.entity_id
_entity_poly.type
_entity_poly.pdbx_seq_one_letter_code
_entity_poly.pdbx_strand_id
1 'polypeptide(L)'
;MKQLICLFLLLELVLTPVRAQRPSWSKLSPMVREACLLSRSPFRHIIGRRDRIFTFIRADDVASAVNDVGGHVLLRYGDLAIANLPVNQLAALSNKRGVRRIEAKRGIRTLMDTTRQVLHIDAVNEGLNLPQGYTGQGVVVGVQDIGFDLTHPTFYSTDMRRYRIQALWDMLSTDTLSSTLPVGRDYVGQEALLAVGHPRDGFIQTHGTHTAGIAAGSGAEGDGTISSYVGAAPDADLCLVNNATTDDISLIDSADYYKYTFALDALGFKYIFDYADRQGKPCVINFSEGSQQDFYGYDQLYYAMLDSLTGPGHIIVSSAGNDGGSINYVNKPQGVDSVTIKAYGSGLLSFTTHTSSPFTLSATVTTDRLHTATLTVRLDSIIASPDSTLQQVVAIGTDSVAITVTAYPDCYNAASIVADWLFTPAKGKSVSSTLHLVGTDAEVSLFPVNASLIKDDFRDNQNALCVIDNSHSVNSPSSAPSVISVGATGYRTSFVNYLGDTHVYNTAEHGLRGTFSSVGPTFDGRIKPDVMAPGQNIISAYSSWYLEHNPNASDIGSDVRHFTYNGRTYVWNANSGTSMSAPVVTGIIALWLQANPRLTPKDCLDIFARTCVRPDLSLTYPNNYYGYGEIDAAAGIEAAIAMTGIKNLEVTQQSGDTRVYTLDGRCVGNSLTGLPSGIYIKNHKKIIIR
;
A
#
# COMPACT_ATOMS: atom_id res chain seq x y z
N MET A 1 82.83 13.11 13.41
CA MET A 1 82.08 12.07 12.66
C MET A 1 81.41 11.00 13.56
N LYS A 2 82.04 10.49 14.62
CA LYS A 2 81.43 9.47 15.48
C LYS A 2 80.22 9.96 16.29
N GLN A 3 80.16 11.20 16.70
CA GLN A 3 78.99 11.76 17.41
C GLN A 3 77.83 12.07 16.49
N LEU A 4 77.97 12.33 15.17
CA LEU A 4 76.92 12.56 14.20
C LEU A 4 76.25 11.21 13.82
N ILE A 5 76.99 10.11 13.79
CA ILE A 5 76.44 8.78 13.47
C ILE A 5 75.58 8.24 14.63
N CYS A 6 75.91 8.52 15.89
CA CYS A 6 75.07 8.14 17.06
C CYS A 6 73.76 8.97 17.07
N LEU A 7 73.76 10.24 16.63
CA LEU A 7 72.52 11.04 16.58
C LEU A 7 71.59 10.59 15.45
N PHE A 8 72.15 10.13 14.32
CA PHE A 8 71.33 9.55 13.21
C PHE A 8 70.75 8.21 13.55
N LEU A 9 71.49 7.32 14.27
CA LEU A 9 70.99 6.03 14.75
C LEU A 9 69.97 6.17 15.89
N LEU A 10 70.04 7.21 16.70
CA LEU A 10 69.01 7.54 17.68
C LEU A 10 67.79 8.18 17.08
N LEU A 11 67.91 8.89 15.93
CA LEU A 11 66.75 9.46 15.20
C LEU A 11 65.99 8.40 14.39
N GLU A 12 66.69 7.33 13.91
CA GLU A 12 66.00 6.20 13.24
C GLU A 12 65.26 5.29 14.22
N LEU A 13 65.65 5.25 15.48
CA LEU A 13 64.94 4.45 16.54
C LEU A 13 63.69 5.16 17.05
N VAL A 14 63.49 6.47 16.77
CA VAL A 14 62.32 7.23 17.20
C VAL A 14 61.26 7.36 16.07
N LEU A 15 61.63 6.96 14.83
CA LEU A 15 60.75 7.05 13.66
C LEU A 15 60.29 5.69 13.11
N THR A 16 60.26 4.63 13.90
CA THR A 16 59.45 3.46 13.53
C THR A 16 57.98 3.87 13.59
N PRO A 17 57.27 3.95 12.47
CA PRO A 17 55.83 4.17 12.53
C PRO A 17 55.27 3.00 13.31
N VAL A 18 54.70 3.26 14.48
CA VAL A 18 53.85 2.27 15.17
C VAL A 18 52.81 1.81 14.13
N ARG A 19 53.10 0.70 13.46
CA ARG A 19 52.14 0.11 12.51
C ARG A 19 50.88 -0.19 13.31
N ALA A 20 49.88 0.67 13.10
CA ALA A 20 48.60 0.51 13.72
C ALA A 20 48.11 -0.93 13.44
N GLN A 21 47.97 -1.71 14.47
CA GLN A 21 47.62 -3.12 14.39
C GLN A 21 46.30 -3.26 13.64
N ARG A 22 46.28 -4.03 12.55
CA ARG A 22 45.04 -4.24 11.78
C ARG A 22 44.04 -4.97 12.65
N PRO A 23 42.75 -4.52 12.71
CA PRO A 23 41.73 -5.23 13.49
C PRO A 23 41.41 -6.60 12.89
N SER A 24 41.00 -7.54 13.74
CA SER A 24 40.37 -8.78 13.30
C SER A 24 38.93 -8.50 12.90
N TRP A 25 38.71 -8.08 11.65
CA TRP A 25 37.42 -7.58 11.15
C TRP A 25 36.29 -8.59 11.30
N SER A 26 36.53 -9.88 11.17
CA SER A 26 35.54 -10.94 11.34
C SER A 26 34.92 -11.00 12.72
N LYS A 27 35.61 -10.49 13.73
CA LYS A 27 35.14 -10.47 15.12
C LYS A 27 34.32 -9.22 15.47
N LEU A 28 34.22 -8.23 14.59
CA LEU A 28 33.62 -6.94 14.86
C LEU A 28 32.30 -6.83 14.09
N SER A 29 31.21 -6.36 14.75
CA SER A 29 29.98 -5.97 14.07
C SER A 29 30.17 -4.71 13.23
N PRO A 30 29.27 -4.40 12.25
CA PRO A 30 29.42 -3.25 11.37
C PRO A 30 29.65 -1.93 12.10
N MET A 31 28.86 -1.61 13.12
CA MET A 31 29.05 -0.39 13.92
C MET A 31 30.38 -0.33 14.65
N VAL A 32 30.87 -1.46 15.18
CA VAL A 32 32.16 -1.53 15.85
C VAL A 32 33.31 -1.39 14.85
N ARG A 33 33.14 -1.89 13.60
CA ARG A 33 34.11 -1.67 12.51
C ARG A 33 34.16 -0.19 12.10
N GLU A 34 32.99 0.45 11.95
CA GLU A 34 32.89 1.88 11.66
C GLU A 34 33.59 2.71 12.74
N ALA A 35 33.27 2.48 14.02
CA ALA A 35 33.92 3.17 15.14
C ALA A 35 35.47 3.00 15.12
N CYS A 36 35.93 1.79 14.81
CA CYS A 36 37.35 1.49 14.71
C CYS A 36 38.02 2.22 13.52
N LEU A 37 37.36 2.34 12.37
CA LEU A 37 37.84 3.08 11.20
C LEU A 37 37.87 4.59 11.46
N LEU A 38 36.81 5.13 12.03
CA LEU A 38 36.69 6.58 12.34
C LEU A 38 37.74 7.03 13.36
N SER A 39 38.07 6.19 14.37
CA SER A 39 39.12 6.49 15.37
C SER A 39 40.50 6.65 14.76
N ARG A 40 40.73 6.10 13.57
CA ARG A 40 41.99 6.14 12.81
C ARG A 40 42.00 7.17 11.69
N SER A 41 40.87 7.80 11.38
CA SER A 41 40.74 8.80 10.33
C SER A 41 41.46 10.07 10.71
N PRO A 42 42.23 10.70 9.78
CA PRO A 42 42.78 12.04 9.98
C PRO A 42 41.71 13.09 10.18
N PHE A 43 40.46 12.82 9.76
CA PHE A 43 39.29 13.70 9.87
C PHE A 43 38.49 13.52 11.16
N ARG A 44 39.02 12.79 12.16
CA ARG A 44 38.35 12.54 13.45
C ARG A 44 37.90 13.81 14.20
N HIS A 45 38.52 14.97 13.92
CA HIS A 45 38.18 16.24 14.53
C HIS A 45 36.89 16.85 13.99
N ILE A 46 36.47 16.46 12.78
CA ILE A 46 35.27 16.96 12.10
C ILE A 46 34.04 16.14 12.50
N ILE A 47 34.22 14.85 12.87
CA ILE A 47 33.12 13.88 13.05
C ILE A 47 32.69 13.77 14.54
N GLY A 48 33.27 14.57 15.43
CA GLY A 48 33.00 14.57 16.87
C GLY A 48 33.77 13.44 17.64
N ARG A 49 34.24 13.76 18.85
CA ARG A 49 34.96 12.82 19.72
C ARG A 49 34.01 11.75 20.24
N ARG A 50 34.13 10.52 19.71
CA ARG A 50 33.57 9.32 20.34
C ARG A 50 34.71 8.58 21.05
N ASP A 51 34.92 8.88 22.30
CA ASP A 51 36.03 8.31 23.04
C ASP A 51 35.73 6.89 23.52
N ARG A 52 34.47 6.53 23.70
CA ARG A 52 34.04 5.22 24.23
C ARG A 52 32.80 4.70 23.53
N ILE A 53 32.60 3.37 23.56
CA ILE A 53 31.45 2.67 23.00
C ILE A 53 30.95 1.58 23.95
N PHE A 54 29.64 1.43 24.09
CA PHE A 54 29.03 0.29 24.79
C PHE A 54 28.85 -0.86 23.78
N THR A 55 29.33 -2.06 24.19
CA THR A 55 29.33 -3.25 23.32
C THR A 55 28.92 -4.48 24.09
N PHE A 56 28.36 -5.47 23.39
CA PHE A 56 28.45 -6.85 23.82
C PHE A 56 29.83 -7.40 23.44
N ILE A 57 30.44 -8.16 24.33
CA ILE A 57 31.70 -8.85 24.08
C ILE A 57 31.61 -10.30 24.55
N ARG A 58 32.10 -11.23 23.72
CA ARG A 58 32.28 -12.63 24.09
C ARG A 58 33.77 -12.98 24.05
N ALA A 59 34.30 -13.49 25.16
CA ALA A 59 35.69 -13.88 25.27
C ALA A 59 35.87 -15.00 26.32
N ASP A 60 36.93 -15.80 26.21
CA ASP A 60 37.24 -16.88 27.15
C ASP A 60 37.43 -16.35 28.59
N ASP A 61 38.15 -15.22 28.75
CA ASP A 61 38.16 -14.39 29.96
C ASP A 61 37.80 -12.95 29.58
N VAL A 62 36.51 -12.66 29.67
CA VAL A 62 35.97 -11.38 29.25
C VAL A 62 36.39 -10.23 30.17
N ALA A 63 36.59 -10.49 31.47
CA ALA A 63 36.97 -9.46 32.43
C ALA A 63 38.43 -9.00 32.20
N SER A 64 39.34 -9.93 32.05
CA SER A 64 40.73 -9.62 31.74
C SER A 64 40.85 -8.93 30.39
N ALA A 65 40.16 -9.46 29.34
CA ALA A 65 40.24 -8.91 28.00
C ALA A 65 39.78 -7.43 27.92
N VAL A 66 38.70 -7.08 28.66
CA VAL A 66 38.14 -5.71 28.75
C VAL A 66 39.05 -4.79 29.56
N ASN A 67 39.49 -5.23 30.73
CA ASN A 67 40.33 -4.40 31.62
C ASN A 67 41.70 -4.07 30.99
N ASP A 68 42.33 -5.01 30.30
CA ASP A 68 43.63 -4.85 29.64
C ASP A 68 43.65 -3.76 28.56
N VAL A 69 42.49 -3.34 28.06
CA VAL A 69 42.34 -2.24 27.09
C VAL A 69 41.76 -0.99 27.73
N GLY A 70 41.70 -0.90 29.05
CA GLY A 70 41.11 0.24 29.76
C GLY A 70 39.59 0.32 29.59
N GLY A 71 38.94 -0.81 29.28
CA GLY A 71 37.50 -0.96 29.27
C GLY A 71 36.95 -1.20 30.68
N HIS A 72 35.61 -1.18 30.77
CA HIS A 72 34.89 -1.45 32.01
C HIS A 72 33.72 -2.40 31.73
N VAL A 73 33.66 -3.50 32.50
CA VAL A 73 32.54 -4.47 32.43
C VAL A 73 31.37 -3.93 33.23
N LEU A 74 30.20 -3.80 32.60
CA LEU A 74 28.97 -3.33 33.23
C LEU A 74 28.07 -4.48 33.70
N LEU A 75 28.02 -5.56 32.93
CA LEU A 75 27.25 -6.76 33.23
C LEU A 75 27.95 -7.97 32.62
N ARG A 76 27.96 -9.11 33.34
CA ARG A 76 28.61 -10.34 32.89
C ARG A 76 27.75 -11.58 33.12
N TYR A 77 27.67 -12.43 32.09
CA TYR A 77 27.13 -13.79 32.17
C TYR A 77 28.12 -14.78 31.52
N GLY A 78 28.88 -15.48 32.36
CA GLY A 78 29.89 -16.44 31.88
C GLY A 78 30.93 -15.78 30.96
N ASP A 79 31.01 -16.19 29.71
CA ASP A 79 31.90 -15.69 28.65
C ASP A 79 31.37 -14.47 27.89
N LEU A 80 30.14 -14.00 28.19
CA LEU A 80 29.46 -12.86 27.59
C LEU A 80 29.40 -11.70 28.58
N ALA A 81 29.66 -10.47 28.10
CA ALA A 81 29.48 -9.25 28.91
C ALA A 81 28.99 -8.07 28.08
N ILE A 82 28.40 -7.09 28.80
CA ILE A 82 28.24 -5.72 28.33
C ILE A 82 29.42 -4.92 28.85
N ALA A 83 30.15 -4.25 27.96
CA ALA A 83 31.36 -3.50 28.33
C ALA A 83 31.34 -2.09 27.71
N ASN A 84 31.89 -1.14 28.46
CA ASN A 84 32.23 0.21 28.00
C ASN A 84 33.68 0.24 27.56
N LEU A 85 33.93 0.32 26.25
CA LEU A 85 35.27 0.17 25.66
C LEU A 85 35.78 1.48 25.07
N PRO A 86 37.07 1.82 25.21
CA PRO A 86 37.70 2.89 24.46
C PRO A 86 37.74 2.56 22.99
N VAL A 87 37.24 3.47 22.13
CA VAL A 87 37.13 3.23 20.68
C VAL A 87 38.48 3.02 20.02
N ASN A 88 39.52 3.72 20.47
CA ASN A 88 40.90 3.58 19.98
C ASN A 88 41.53 2.23 20.33
N GLN A 89 40.95 1.45 21.23
CA GLN A 89 41.44 0.15 21.67
C GLN A 89 40.71 -1.04 21.03
N LEU A 90 39.64 -0.80 20.28
CA LEU A 90 38.82 -1.85 19.66
C LEU A 90 39.65 -2.76 18.74
N ALA A 91 40.60 -2.18 18.01
CA ALA A 91 41.51 -2.96 17.15
C ALA A 91 42.42 -3.90 17.96
N ALA A 92 43.03 -3.40 19.01
CA ALA A 92 43.88 -4.20 19.91
C ALA A 92 43.06 -5.30 20.57
N LEU A 93 41.87 -4.97 21.08
CA LEU A 93 40.97 -5.93 21.71
C LEU A 93 40.52 -7.03 20.74
N SER A 94 40.21 -6.69 19.48
CA SER A 94 39.79 -7.68 18.49
C SER A 94 40.87 -8.73 18.17
N ASN A 95 42.15 -8.36 18.34
CA ASN A 95 43.30 -9.23 18.09
C ASN A 95 43.71 -10.07 19.29
N LYS A 96 43.13 -9.81 20.46
CA LYS A 96 43.45 -10.63 21.64
C LYS A 96 43.02 -12.07 21.43
N ARG A 97 43.91 -12.98 21.88
CA ARG A 97 43.61 -14.42 21.95
C ARG A 97 42.45 -14.62 22.93
N GLY A 98 41.47 -15.43 22.57
CA GLY A 98 40.30 -15.70 23.42
C GLY A 98 39.13 -14.72 23.19
N VAL A 99 39.31 -13.54 22.56
CA VAL A 99 38.20 -12.69 22.13
C VAL A 99 37.57 -13.28 20.88
N ARG A 100 36.28 -13.61 20.95
CA ARG A 100 35.52 -14.27 19.88
C ARG A 100 34.68 -13.28 19.08
N ARG A 101 34.02 -12.31 19.77
CA ARG A 101 33.12 -11.38 19.12
C ARG A 101 32.96 -10.09 19.93
N ILE A 102 32.85 -8.94 19.24
CA ILE A 102 32.52 -7.63 19.81
C ILE A 102 31.39 -7.04 18.95
N GLU A 103 30.24 -6.76 19.58
CA GLU A 103 29.05 -6.31 18.89
C GLU A 103 28.48 -5.03 19.51
N ALA A 104 28.14 -4.09 18.65
CA ALA A 104 27.27 -2.98 18.95
C ALA A 104 26.36 -2.73 17.74
N LYS A 105 25.15 -2.32 18.02
CA LYS A 105 24.19 -1.83 17.02
C LYS A 105 23.77 -0.44 17.48
N ARG A 106 23.48 0.46 16.54
CA ARG A 106 22.89 1.75 16.90
C ARG A 106 21.59 1.48 17.61
N GLY A 107 21.41 2.20 18.72
CA GLY A 107 20.27 2.07 19.60
C GLY A 107 18.95 2.04 18.81
N ILE A 108 18.02 1.33 19.36
CA ILE A 108 16.65 1.16 18.94
C ILE A 108 16.16 2.52 18.42
N ARG A 109 15.91 2.64 17.11
CA ARG A 109 15.01 3.66 16.61
C ARG A 109 13.68 3.32 17.28
N THR A 110 12.97 4.32 17.79
CA THR A 110 11.55 4.18 18.12
C THR A 110 10.93 3.54 16.88
N LEU A 111 10.45 2.32 17.05
CA LEU A 111 10.05 1.45 15.98
C LEU A 111 8.93 2.15 15.25
N MET A 112 9.26 2.52 14.02
CA MET A 112 8.41 2.79 12.90
C MET A 112 7.14 2.04 12.91
N ASP A 113 6.21 2.67 12.24
CA ASP A 113 4.93 2.16 11.84
C ASP A 113 4.92 0.63 11.87
N THR A 114 4.10 0.11 12.74
CA THR A 114 3.90 -1.34 12.95
C THR A 114 3.81 -2.08 11.60
N THR A 115 3.24 -1.46 10.58
CA THR A 115 3.11 -1.95 9.21
C THR A 115 4.42 -2.41 8.59
N ARG A 116 5.48 -1.58 8.63
CA ARG A 116 6.75 -1.90 7.98
C ARG A 116 7.46 -3.10 8.62
N GLN A 117 7.27 -3.27 9.93
CA GLN A 117 7.86 -4.39 10.67
C GLN A 117 7.15 -5.70 10.42
N VAL A 118 5.80 -5.71 10.57
CA VAL A 118 5.02 -6.94 10.42
C VAL A 118 5.07 -7.47 8.99
N LEU A 119 5.25 -6.60 8.01
CA LEU A 119 5.36 -6.98 6.59
C LEU A 119 6.81 -7.13 6.11
N HIS A 120 7.82 -7.01 6.98
CA HIS A 120 9.24 -7.16 6.68
C HIS A 120 9.78 -6.15 5.63
N ILE A 121 9.14 -4.98 5.46
CA ILE A 121 9.55 -3.96 4.49
C ILE A 121 10.95 -3.42 4.82
N ASP A 122 11.25 -3.21 6.11
CA ASP A 122 12.57 -2.73 6.53
C ASP A 122 13.69 -3.69 6.13
N ALA A 123 13.46 -5.00 6.28
CA ALA A 123 14.41 -6.03 5.87
C ALA A 123 14.72 -5.97 4.36
N VAL A 124 13.70 -5.71 3.53
CA VAL A 124 13.83 -5.57 2.07
C VAL A 124 14.56 -4.28 1.70
N ASN A 125 14.19 -3.15 2.32
CA ASN A 125 14.86 -1.87 2.05
C ASN A 125 16.35 -1.89 2.48
N GLU A 126 16.68 -2.59 3.58
CA GLU A 126 18.05 -2.78 4.06
C GLU A 126 18.81 -3.87 3.30
N GLY A 127 18.14 -4.68 2.49
CA GLY A 127 18.75 -5.78 1.73
C GLY A 127 19.19 -6.94 2.63
N LEU A 128 18.50 -7.22 3.76
CA LEU A 128 18.84 -8.29 4.66
C LEU A 128 18.62 -9.65 3.98
N ASN A 129 19.70 -10.40 3.80
CA ASN A 129 19.74 -11.69 3.07
C ASN A 129 19.36 -11.59 1.58
N LEU A 130 19.35 -10.40 1.00
CA LEU A 130 19.06 -10.12 -0.39
C LEU A 130 20.33 -9.64 -1.12
N PRO A 131 20.39 -9.71 -2.46
CA PRO A 131 21.55 -9.23 -3.24
C PRO A 131 21.86 -7.74 -3.02
N GLN A 132 20.85 -6.94 -2.74
CA GLN A 132 20.94 -5.50 -2.46
C GLN A 132 19.71 -5.04 -1.67
N GLY A 133 19.69 -3.77 -1.22
CA GLY A 133 18.47 -3.11 -0.74
C GLY A 133 17.54 -2.77 -1.91
N TYR A 134 16.24 -2.97 -1.71
CA TYR A 134 15.22 -2.62 -2.68
C TYR A 134 14.31 -1.55 -2.06
N THR A 135 14.28 -0.38 -2.68
CA THR A 135 13.63 0.84 -2.16
C THR A 135 12.63 1.45 -3.17
N GLY A 136 12.39 0.73 -4.27
CA GLY A 136 11.58 1.22 -5.40
C GLY A 136 12.36 2.06 -6.41
N GLN A 137 13.69 2.15 -6.27
CA GLN A 137 14.52 2.88 -7.20
C GLN A 137 14.36 2.36 -8.63
N GLY A 138 14.11 3.27 -9.59
CA GLY A 138 13.91 2.91 -11.00
C GLY A 138 12.50 2.42 -11.33
N VAL A 139 11.56 2.52 -10.40
CA VAL A 139 10.13 2.19 -10.57
C VAL A 139 9.30 3.47 -10.48
N VAL A 140 8.21 3.55 -11.23
CA VAL A 140 7.19 4.59 -11.06
C VAL A 140 6.08 4.04 -10.18
N VAL A 141 5.81 4.74 -9.08
CA VAL A 141 4.58 4.56 -8.30
C VAL A 141 3.58 5.60 -8.79
N GLY A 142 2.54 5.13 -9.46
CA GLY A 142 1.40 5.94 -9.81
C GLY A 142 0.43 6.06 -8.64
N VAL A 143 -0.15 7.24 -8.42
CA VAL A 143 -1.25 7.40 -7.47
C VAL A 143 -2.34 8.22 -8.16
N GLN A 144 -3.50 7.59 -8.37
CA GLN A 144 -4.71 8.28 -8.81
C GLN A 144 -5.64 8.38 -7.59
N ASP A 145 -5.90 9.62 -7.15
CA ASP A 145 -6.54 9.90 -5.86
C ASP A 145 -6.94 11.39 -5.82
N ILE A 146 -7.42 11.91 -4.69
CA ILE A 146 -7.85 13.29 -4.48
C ILE A 146 -6.99 14.01 -3.41
N GLY A 147 -6.73 15.29 -3.60
CA GLY A 147 -6.11 16.14 -2.56
C GLY A 147 -4.64 15.86 -2.33
N PHE A 148 -3.77 16.28 -3.24
CA PHE A 148 -2.33 16.15 -3.11
C PHE A 148 -1.66 17.42 -2.57
N ASP A 149 -0.73 17.28 -1.63
CA ASP A 149 0.23 18.32 -1.25
C ASP A 149 1.56 18.07 -1.97
N LEU A 150 1.82 18.79 -3.04
CA LEU A 150 3.03 18.66 -3.85
C LEU A 150 4.26 19.22 -3.15
N THR A 151 4.08 19.96 -2.05
CA THR A 151 5.17 20.64 -1.33
C THR A 151 5.66 19.84 -0.12
N HIS A 152 4.96 18.74 0.27
CA HIS A 152 5.31 17.99 1.47
C HIS A 152 6.72 17.38 1.37
N PRO A 153 7.61 17.61 2.36
CA PRO A 153 9.01 17.16 2.32
C PRO A 153 9.20 15.65 2.09
N THR A 154 8.23 14.83 2.49
CA THR A 154 8.28 13.38 2.26
C THR A 154 8.35 12.97 0.79
N PHE A 155 8.00 13.88 -0.14
CA PHE A 155 8.09 13.64 -1.58
C PHE A 155 9.44 14.05 -2.19
N TYR A 156 10.39 14.42 -1.35
CA TYR A 156 11.81 14.51 -1.71
C TYR A 156 12.55 13.23 -1.31
N SER A 157 13.76 13.04 -1.82
CA SER A 157 14.70 12.06 -1.29
C SER A 157 15.05 12.41 0.17
N THR A 158 15.52 11.40 0.94
CA THR A 158 15.89 11.59 2.35
C THR A 158 16.93 12.70 2.59
N ASP A 159 17.78 12.98 1.60
CA ASP A 159 18.77 14.06 1.62
C ASP A 159 18.25 15.40 1.05
N MET A 160 16.97 15.49 0.71
CA MET A 160 16.26 16.65 0.15
C MET A 160 16.77 17.15 -1.21
N ARG A 161 17.66 16.40 -1.88
CA ARG A 161 18.28 16.84 -3.15
C ARG A 161 17.46 16.51 -4.38
N ARG A 162 16.63 15.48 -4.34
CA ARG A 162 15.82 15.02 -5.46
C ARG A 162 14.34 15.11 -5.11
N TYR A 163 13.60 15.89 -5.88
CA TYR A 163 12.14 15.91 -5.85
C TYR A 163 11.62 14.70 -6.64
N ARG A 164 10.68 13.93 -6.06
CA ARG A 164 10.29 12.63 -6.59
C ARG A 164 8.92 12.59 -7.29
N ILE A 165 8.08 13.62 -7.10
CA ILE A 165 6.88 13.78 -7.94
C ILE A 165 7.35 14.34 -9.28
N GLN A 166 7.06 13.61 -10.36
CA GLN A 166 7.54 13.95 -11.70
C GLN A 166 6.47 14.57 -12.57
N ALA A 167 5.20 14.17 -12.37
CA ALA A 167 4.07 14.69 -13.11
C ALA A 167 2.79 14.60 -12.26
N LEU A 168 1.86 15.52 -12.51
CA LEU A 168 0.49 15.52 -12.00
C LEU A 168 -0.46 15.87 -13.13
N TRP A 169 -1.48 15.03 -13.38
CA TRP A 169 -2.66 15.44 -14.11
C TRP A 169 -3.75 15.85 -13.12
N ASP A 170 -4.09 17.13 -13.08
CA ASP A 170 -5.21 17.66 -12.30
C ASP A 170 -6.46 17.72 -13.19
N MET A 171 -7.35 16.72 -13.04
CA MET A 171 -8.58 16.62 -13.82
C MET A 171 -9.56 17.75 -13.53
N LEU A 172 -9.48 18.35 -12.33
CA LEU A 172 -10.35 19.43 -11.88
C LEU A 172 -9.85 20.83 -12.27
N SER A 173 -8.60 20.95 -12.76
CA SER A 173 -8.02 22.22 -13.15
C SER A 173 -8.87 22.95 -14.19
N THR A 174 -9.14 24.23 -13.94
CA THR A 174 -9.79 25.13 -14.92
C THR A 174 -8.81 25.76 -15.89
N ASP A 175 -7.50 25.67 -15.64
CA ASP A 175 -6.47 26.09 -16.58
C ASP A 175 -6.24 24.97 -17.59
N THR A 176 -6.89 25.09 -18.73
CA THR A 176 -6.75 24.14 -19.85
C THR A 176 -5.82 24.69 -20.95
N LEU A 177 -5.12 25.78 -20.70
CA LEU A 177 -4.26 26.43 -21.70
C LEU A 177 -3.13 25.48 -22.12
N SER A 178 -3.08 25.21 -23.42
CA SER A 178 -2.11 24.28 -24.04
C SER A 178 -2.26 22.81 -23.59
N SER A 179 -3.31 22.44 -22.88
CA SER A 179 -3.62 21.05 -22.54
C SER A 179 -4.19 20.30 -23.74
N THR A 180 -3.71 19.08 -23.95
CA THR A 180 -4.28 18.13 -24.93
C THR A 180 -5.14 17.06 -24.26
N LEU A 181 -5.33 17.14 -22.94
CA LEU A 181 -6.11 16.21 -22.14
C LEU A 181 -7.61 16.50 -22.28
N PRO A 182 -8.47 15.50 -22.07
CA PRO A 182 -9.93 15.66 -22.27
C PRO A 182 -10.57 16.61 -21.27
N VAL A 183 -9.97 16.71 -20.06
CA VAL A 183 -10.35 17.64 -18.99
C VAL A 183 -9.09 18.08 -18.23
N GLY A 184 -9.15 19.23 -17.59
CA GLY A 184 -8.08 19.70 -16.71
C GLY A 184 -6.75 19.95 -17.43
N ARG A 185 -5.67 19.80 -16.67
CA ARG A 185 -4.31 20.07 -17.16
C ARG A 185 -3.30 19.19 -16.45
N ASP A 186 -2.22 18.82 -17.15
CA ASP A 186 -1.03 18.22 -16.55
C ASP A 186 0.07 19.24 -16.23
N TYR A 187 0.81 18.95 -15.16
CA TYR A 187 1.98 19.69 -14.70
C TYR A 187 3.16 18.72 -14.66
N VAL A 188 4.23 19.02 -15.40
CA VAL A 188 5.38 18.11 -15.54
C VAL A 188 6.65 18.83 -15.08
N GLY A 189 7.43 18.15 -14.24
CA GLY A 189 8.69 18.63 -13.70
C GLY A 189 8.55 19.48 -12.44
N GLN A 190 9.61 19.49 -11.65
CA GLN A 190 9.64 20.09 -10.32
C GLN A 190 9.19 21.54 -10.28
N GLU A 191 9.62 22.37 -11.23
CA GLU A 191 9.30 23.81 -11.25
C GLU A 191 7.80 24.05 -11.38
N ALA A 192 7.15 23.38 -12.34
CA ALA A 192 5.69 23.52 -12.56
C ALA A 192 4.87 22.97 -11.38
N LEU A 193 5.29 21.81 -10.83
CA LEU A 193 4.60 21.16 -9.73
C LEU A 193 4.68 21.98 -8.43
N LEU A 194 5.86 22.51 -8.11
CA LEU A 194 6.02 23.34 -6.92
C LEU A 194 5.40 24.74 -7.08
N ALA A 195 5.29 25.25 -8.31
CA ALA A 195 4.60 26.52 -8.57
C ALA A 195 3.09 26.41 -8.36
N VAL A 196 2.48 25.27 -8.70
CA VAL A 196 1.05 25.02 -8.42
C VAL A 196 0.82 24.63 -6.97
N GLY A 197 1.71 23.84 -6.36
CA GLY A 197 1.72 23.45 -4.96
C GLY A 197 0.68 22.40 -4.55
N HIS A 198 -0.51 22.42 -5.15
CA HIS A 198 -1.61 21.49 -4.92
C HIS A 198 -2.59 21.48 -6.11
N PRO A 199 -3.36 20.40 -6.35
CA PRO A 199 -4.45 20.40 -7.32
C PRO A 199 -5.63 21.26 -6.85
N ARG A 200 -6.61 21.43 -7.71
CA ARG A 200 -7.74 22.34 -7.46
C ARG A 200 -8.55 22.01 -6.20
N ASP A 201 -8.65 20.75 -5.84
CA ASP A 201 -9.34 20.26 -4.62
C ASP A 201 -8.45 20.29 -3.36
N GLY A 202 -7.17 20.69 -3.46
CA GLY A 202 -6.21 20.63 -2.37
C GLY A 202 -6.58 21.41 -1.10
N PHE A 203 -7.60 22.29 -1.16
CA PHE A 203 -8.13 22.98 0.02
C PHE A 203 -9.25 22.20 0.72
N ILE A 204 -9.83 21.20 0.08
CA ILE A 204 -10.98 20.44 0.58
C ILE A 204 -10.69 18.94 0.70
N GLN A 205 -9.63 18.47 0.06
CA GLN A 205 -9.24 17.07 0.04
C GLN A 205 -7.78 16.89 0.48
N THR A 206 -7.44 15.68 0.96
CA THR A 206 -6.10 15.35 1.46
C THR A 206 -5.75 13.87 1.33
N HIS A 207 -6.68 13.03 0.90
CA HIS A 207 -6.57 11.59 0.90
C HIS A 207 -5.38 11.10 0.06
N GLY A 208 -5.16 11.68 -1.13
CA GLY A 208 -4.05 11.33 -2.01
C GLY A 208 -2.66 11.65 -1.45
N THR A 209 -2.54 12.71 -0.62
CA THR A 209 -1.29 12.98 0.11
C THR A 209 -0.96 11.83 1.06
N HIS A 210 -1.97 11.32 1.75
CA HIS A 210 -1.81 10.25 2.72
C HIS A 210 -1.44 8.93 2.04
N THR A 211 -2.15 8.54 0.98
CA THR A 211 -1.93 7.29 0.24
C THR A 211 -0.58 7.29 -0.50
N ALA A 212 -0.20 8.42 -1.14
CA ALA A 212 1.11 8.57 -1.77
C ALA A 212 2.25 8.48 -0.74
N GLY A 213 2.06 9.04 0.47
CA GLY A 213 3.00 8.94 1.58
C GLY A 213 3.20 7.50 2.06
N ILE A 214 2.12 6.70 2.15
CA ILE A 214 2.20 5.27 2.51
C ILE A 214 2.96 4.47 1.45
N ALA A 215 2.63 4.68 0.17
CA ALA A 215 3.26 3.94 -0.91
C ALA A 215 4.75 4.28 -1.05
N ALA A 216 5.09 5.57 -1.06
CA ALA A 216 6.41 6.02 -1.49
C ALA A 216 6.98 7.23 -0.73
N GLY A 217 6.45 7.61 0.42
CA GLY A 217 7.01 8.70 1.24
C GLY A 217 8.45 8.38 1.71
N SER A 218 9.37 9.33 1.62
CA SER A 218 10.73 9.16 2.13
C SER A 218 10.85 9.33 3.65
N GLY A 219 9.80 9.85 4.29
CA GLY A 219 9.82 10.22 5.69
C GLY A 219 10.57 11.53 6.00
N ALA A 220 11.07 12.24 4.98
CA ALA A 220 11.80 13.48 5.18
C ALA A 220 10.88 14.58 5.75
N GLU A 221 11.40 15.33 6.72
CA GLU A 221 10.76 16.51 7.32
C GLU A 221 11.50 17.82 6.95
N GLY A 222 12.48 17.73 6.05
CA GLY A 222 13.41 18.81 5.77
C GLY A 222 14.59 18.84 6.73
N ASP A 223 15.59 19.71 6.44
CA ASP A 223 16.75 19.99 7.30
C ASP A 223 17.52 18.74 7.83
N GLY A 224 17.49 17.63 7.06
CA GLY A 224 18.15 16.38 7.44
C GLY A 224 17.40 15.55 8.48
N THR A 225 16.21 15.96 8.89
CA THR A 225 15.33 15.18 9.77
C THR A 225 14.53 14.17 8.95
N ILE A 226 14.55 12.92 9.37
CA ILE A 226 13.76 11.83 8.79
C ILE A 226 12.87 11.28 9.89
N SER A 227 11.56 11.30 9.64
CA SER A 227 10.58 10.72 10.55
C SER A 227 10.66 9.19 10.50
N SER A 228 9.94 8.59 11.39
CA SER A 228 9.67 7.16 11.35
C SER A 228 8.57 6.76 10.35
N TYR A 229 7.83 7.67 9.78
CA TYR A 229 6.70 7.43 8.87
C TYR A 229 7.14 7.42 7.39
N VAL A 230 7.98 6.43 7.03
CA VAL A 230 8.52 6.20 5.68
C VAL A 230 7.58 5.27 4.92
N GLY A 231 7.27 5.54 3.69
CA GLY A 231 6.51 4.64 2.82
C GLY A 231 7.26 3.35 2.49
N ALA A 232 6.57 2.42 1.82
CA ALA A 232 7.17 1.13 1.49
C ALA A 232 8.29 1.24 0.44
N ALA A 233 8.13 2.11 -0.56
CA ALA A 233 9.07 2.33 -1.68
C ALA A 233 9.66 3.76 -1.69
N PRO A 234 10.52 4.13 -0.70
CA PRO A 234 10.91 5.51 -0.45
C PRO A 234 11.77 6.16 -1.54
N ASP A 235 12.29 5.42 -2.51
CA ASP A 235 13.10 5.93 -3.62
C ASP A 235 12.41 5.85 -4.98
N ALA A 236 11.15 5.39 -5.04
CA ALA A 236 10.37 5.38 -6.27
C ALA A 236 10.08 6.80 -6.78
N ASP A 237 9.97 6.97 -8.10
CA ASP A 237 9.41 8.18 -8.69
C ASP A 237 7.88 8.15 -8.58
N LEU A 238 7.27 9.32 -8.44
CA LEU A 238 5.83 9.47 -8.33
C LEU A 238 5.25 10.12 -9.59
N CYS A 239 4.17 9.54 -10.12
CA CYS A 239 3.32 10.14 -11.14
C CYS A 239 1.89 10.16 -10.62
N LEU A 240 1.29 11.34 -10.52
CA LEU A 240 0.03 11.56 -9.85
C LEU A 240 -1.08 11.90 -10.84
N VAL A 241 -2.30 11.46 -10.52
CA VAL A 241 -3.53 11.92 -11.17
C VAL A 241 -4.49 12.35 -10.07
N ASN A 242 -4.84 13.64 -10.06
CA ASN A 242 -5.89 14.16 -9.20
C ASN A 242 -7.23 13.87 -9.84
N ASN A 243 -7.93 12.88 -9.30
CA ASN A 243 -9.20 12.40 -9.79
C ASN A 243 -10.34 13.38 -9.46
N ALA A 244 -11.53 13.08 -9.92
CA ALA A 244 -12.75 13.80 -9.58
C ALA A 244 -13.77 12.82 -9.02
N THR A 245 -14.17 13.04 -7.78
CA THR A 245 -15.14 12.20 -7.07
C THR A 245 -16.50 12.90 -6.94
N THR A 246 -17.49 12.22 -6.37
CA THR A 246 -18.79 12.81 -6.04
C THR A 246 -18.68 13.96 -5.02
N ASP A 247 -17.62 13.98 -4.22
CA ASP A 247 -17.40 15.05 -3.24
C ASP A 247 -16.90 16.35 -3.89
N ASP A 248 -16.34 16.25 -5.11
CA ASP A 248 -15.79 17.37 -5.88
C ASP A 248 -16.82 18.02 -6.82
N ILE A 249 -18.07 17.58 -6.79
CA ILE A 249 -19.13 18.04 -7.71
C ILE A 249 -19.28 19.57 -7.71
N SER A 250 -19.00 20.23 -6.60
CA SER A 250 -19.04 21.70 -6.49
C SER A 250 -17.91 22.41 -7.25
N LEU A 251 -16.87 21.69 -7.61
CA LEU A 251 -15.72 22.17 -8.39
C LEU A 251 -15.91 21.93 -9.90
N ILE A 252 -16.90 21.14 -10.29
CA ILE A 252 -17.17 20.79 -11.69
C ILE A 252 -18.26 21.71 -12.25
N ASP A 253 -18.00 22.32 -13.40
CA ASP A 253 -19.06 23.04 -14.10
C ASP A 253 -20.18 22.07 -14.49
N SER A 254 -21.42 22.48 -14.28
CA SER A 254 -22.60 21.66 -14.58
C SER A 254 -22.68 21.21 -16.05
N ALA A 255 -22.11 21.99 -16.98
CA ALA A 255 -22.04 21.65 -18.40
C ALA A 255 -21.01 20.50 -18.65
N ASP A 256 -20.06 20.31 -17.75
CA ASP A 256 -19.00 19.32 -17.89
C ASP A 256 -19.24 18.05 -17.05
N TYR A 257 -20.30 18.02 -16.23
CA TYR A 257 -20.59 16.93 -15.29
C TYR A 257 -20.50 15.52 -15.93
N TYR A 258 -21.08 15.35 -17.11
CA TYR A 258 -21.10 14.05 -17.81
C TYR A 258 -19.75 13.65 -18.44
N LYS A 259 -18.72 14.49 -18.36
CA LYS A 259 -17.36 14.11 -18.76
C LYS A 259 -16.66 13.26 -17.68
N TYR A 260 -17.07 13.40 -16.41
CA TYR A 260 -16.45 12.74 -15.27
C TYR A 260 -17.13 11.40 -15.03
N THR A 261 -16.58 10.35 -15.64
CA THR A 261 -17.06 8.97 -15.59
C THR A 261 -15.90 8.01 -15.47
N PHE A 262 -16.12 6.72 -15.27
CA PHE A 262 -15.10 5.67 -15.25
C PHE A 262 -14.15 5.69 -16.47
N ALA A 263 -14.56 6.26 -17.57
CA ALA A 263 -13.68 6.44 -18.71
C ALA A 263 -12.49 7.38 -18.38
N LEU A 264 -12.71 8.39 -17.53
CA LEU A 264 -11.61 9.24 -17.05
C LEU A 264 -10.69 8.48 -16.10
N ASP A 265 -11.21 7.61 -15.24
CA ASP A 265 -10.36 6.79 -14.36
C ASP A 265 -9.41 5.95 -15.21
N ALA A 266 -9.92 5.26 -16.24
CA ALA A 266 -9.09 4.48 -17.15
C ALA A 266 -8.07 5.34 -17.92
N LEU A 267 -8.44 6.57 -18.30
CA LEU A 267 -7.51 7.52 -18.94
C LEU A 267 -6.43 8.00 -17.95
N GLY A 268 -6.76 8.15 -16.67
CA GLY A 268 -5.79 8.47 -15.62
C GLY A 268 -4.76 7.35 -15.44
N PHE A 269 -5.20 6.09 -15.38
CA PHE A 269 -4.28 4.95 -15.35
C PHE A 269 -3.39 4.91 -16.59
N LYS A 270 -3.99 5.13 -17.77
CA LYS A 270 -3.22 5.22 -19.01
C LYS A 270 -2.19 6.35 -18.99
N TYR A 271 -2.55 7.54 -18.50
CA TYR A 271 -1.61 8.67 -18.37
C TYR A 271 -0.38 8.30 -17.55
N ILE A 272 -0.59 7.62 -16.42
CA ILE A 272 0.49 7.18 -15.54
C ILE A 272 1.37 6.12 -16.23
N PHE A 273 0.77 5.11 -16.86
CA PHE A 273 1.54 4.08 -17.60
C PHE A 273 2.30 4.68 -18.78
N ASP A 274 1.67 5.57 -19.56
CA ASP A 274 2.35 6.28 -20.66
C ASP A 274 3.52 7.12 -20.16
N TYR A 275 3.41 7.73 -18.97
CA TYR A 275 4.53 8.42 -18.34
C TYR A 275 5.66 7.44 -18.04
N ALA A 276 5.39 6.32 -17.40
CA ALA A 276 6.37 5.31 -17.03
C ALA A 276 7.07 4.71 -18.27
N ASP A 277 6.31 4.41 -19.32
CA ASP A 277 6.83 3.90 -20.60
C ASP A 277 7.81 4.88 -21.26
N ARG A 278 7.45 6.18 -21.27
CA ARG A 278 8.38 7.21 -21.78
C ARG A 278 9.68 7.30 -20.97
N GLN A 279 9.65 6.90 -19.69
CA GLN A 279 10.85 6.82 -18.84
C GLN A 279 11.56 5.47 -18.94
N GLY A 280 10.99 4.48 -19.64
CA GLY A 280 11.52 3.12 -19.72
C GLY A 280 11.50 2.39 -18.35
N LYS A 281 10.53 2.68 -17.49
CA LYS A 281 10.40 2.16 -16.13
C LYS A 281 9.14 1.33 -15.96
N PRO A 282 9.18 0.24 -15.16
CA PRO A 282 7.98 -0.43 -14.73
C PRO A 282 7.16 0.47 -13.81
N CYS A 283 5.86 0.21 -13.74
CA CYS A 283 4.91 1.01 -12.98
C CYS A 283 3.91 0.16 -12.19
N VAL A 284 3.63 0.59 -10.98
CA VAL A 284 2.49 0.11 -10.21
C VAL A 284 1.65 1.30 -9.77
N ILE A 285 0.33 1.22 -9.99
CA ILE A 285 -0.62 2.28 -9.66
C ILE A 285 -1.39 1.91 -8.41
N ASN A 286 -1.50 2.86 -7.46
CA ASN A 286 -2.43 2.83 -6.36
C ASN A 286 -3.71 3.55 -6.75
N PHE A 287 -4.85 2.91 -6.51
CA PHE A 287 -6.18 3.48 -6.63
C PHE A 287 -6.98 3.16 -5.36
N SER A 288 -7.08 4.15 -4.48
CA SER A 288 -7.72 4.00 -3.17
C SER A 288 -9.14 4.57 -3.14
N GLU A 289 -9.77 4.62 -4.27
CA GLU A 289 -11.15 5.03 -4.49
C GLU A 289 -11.96 3.87 -5.06
N GLY A 290 -13.27 4.04 -5.18
CA GLY A 290 -14.11 3.03 -5.79
C GLY A 290 -15.58 3.36 -5.68
N SER A 291 -16.35 2.67 -6.51
CA SER A 291 -17.80 2.62 -6.46
C SER A 291 -18.25 1.21 -6.12
N GLN A 292 -19.57 1.00 -5.99
CA GLN A 292 -20.10 -0.35 -5.83
C GLN A 292 -19.64 -1.25 -6.98
N GLN A 293 -19.48 -2.54 -6.69
CA GLN A 293 -19.14 -3.49 -7.73
C GLN A 293 -20.26 -3.57 -8.79
N ASP A 294 -19.93 -4.14 -9.95
CA ASP A 294 -20.81 -4.19 -11.12
C ASP A 294 -21.94 -5.20 -10.94
N PHE A 295 -22.97 -4.84 -10.19
CA PHE A 295 -24.20 -5.62 -10.11
C PHE A 295 -25.06 -5.54 -11.37
N TYR A 296 -24.85 -4.51 -12.18
CA TYR A 296 -25.66 -4.22 -13.36
C TYR A 296 -25.07 -4.74 -14.67
N GLY A 297 -23.77 -5.13 -14.64
CA GLY A 297 -23.02 -5.47 -15.85
C GLY A 297 -22.55 -4.28 -16.67
N TYR A 298 -22.48 -3.09 -16.09
CA TYR A 298 -22.07 -1.88 -16.80
C TYR A 298 -20.56 -1.67 -16.85
N ASP A 299 -19.79 -2.40 -16.01
CA ASP A 299 -18.35 -2.26 -15.90
C ASP A 299 -17.58 -3.22 -16.84
N GLN A 300 -18.25 -4.04 -17.64
CA GLN A 300 -17.60 -4.99 -18.53
C GLN A 300 -16.56 -4.35 -19.45
N LEU A 301 -16.90 -3.22 -20.07
CA LEU A 301 -16.00 -2.49 -20.95
C LEU A 301 -14.90 -1.79 -20.15
N TYR A 302 -15.21 -1.33 -18.95
CA TYR A 302 -14.21 -0.79 -18.02
C TYR A 302 -13.20 -1.87 -17.64
N TYR A 303 -13.65 -3.05 -17.21
CA TYR A 303 -12.75 -4.17 -16.87
C TYR A 303 -11.93 -4.63 -18.07
N ALA A 304 -12.52 -4.72 -19.26
CA ALA A 304 -11.79 -5.05 -20.49
C ALA A 304 -10.73 -4.00 -20.85
N MET A 305 -10.99 -2.71 -20.54
CA MET A 305 -10.00 -1.65 -20.68
C MET A 305 -8.86 -1.83 -19.67
N LEU A 306 -9.15 -2.14 -18.40
CA LEU A 306 -8.13 -2.39 -17.37
C LEU A 306 -7.28 -3.61 -17.72
N ASP A 307 -7.90 -4.69 -18.23
CA ASP A 307 -7.16 -5.86 -18.74
C ASP A 307 -6.19 -5.49 -19.88
N SER A 308 -6.60 -4.53 -20.73
CA SER A 308 -5.76 -4.05 -21.83
C SER A 308 -4.62 -3.13 -21.39
N LEU A 309 -4.79 -2.43 -20.27
CA LEU A 309 -3.79 -1.52 -19.72
C LEU A 309 -2.75 -2.24 -18.85
N THR A 310 -3.11 -3.36 -18.25
CA THR A 310 -2.25 -4.12 -17.35
C THR A 310 -1.42 -5.16 -18.12
N GLY A 311 -0.27 -5.53 -17.56
CA GLY A 311 0.61 -6.50 -18.19
C GLY A 311 2.02 -6.50 -17.58
N PRO A 312 3.05 -6.96 -18.32
CA PRO A 312 4.41 -6.96 -17.82
C PRO A 312 4.91 -5.57 -17.45
N GLY A 313 5.15 -5.34 -16.17
CA GLY A 313 5.58 -4.04 -15.65
C GLY A 313 4.47 -3.00 -15.49
N HIS A 314 3.21 -3.35 -15.75
CA HIS A 314 2.04 -2.49 -15.58
C HIS A 314 1.03 -3.16 -14.65
N ILE A 315 0.94 -2.68 -13.40
CA ILE A 315 0.11 -3.29 -12.35
C ILE A 315 -0.79 -2.21 -11.72
N ILE A 316 -2.05 -2.55 -11.51
CA ILE A 316 -3.02 -1.71 -10.78
C ILE A 316 -3.37 -2.42 -9.47
N VAL A 317 -3.30 -1.68 -8.37
CA VAL A 317 -3.67 -2.10 -7.02
C VAL A 317 -4.80 -1.19 -6.55
N SER A 318 -5.89 -1.77 -6.06
CA SER A 318 -7.03 -1.00 -5.59
C SER A 318 -7.52 -1.48 -4.23
N SER A 319 -8.07 -0.55 -3.43
CA SER A 319 -8.70 -0.84 -2.14
C SER A 319 -9.98 -1.64 -2.33
N ALA A 320 -10.18 -2.67 -1.49
CA ALA A 320 -11.37 -3.52 -1.58
C ALA A 320 -12.68 -2.82 -1.23
N GLY A 321 -12.61 -1.73 -0.46
CA GLY A 321 -13.77 -0.99 0.06
C GLY A 321 -13.93 -1.13 1.57
N ASN A 322 -14.78 -0.29 2.17
CA ASN A 322 -14.97 -0.18 3.62
C ASN A 322 -16.38 -0.59 4.08
N ASP A 323 -17.08 -1.40 3.29
CA ASP A 323 -18.49 -1.77 3.51
C ASP A 323 -18.66 -3.13 4.21
N GLY A 324 -17.56 -3.75 4.67
CA GLY A 324 -17.57 -5.06 5.32
C GLY A 324 -18.31 -5.13 6.66
N GLY A 325 -18.67 -3.98 7.25
CA GLY A 325 -19.49 -3.89 8.47
C GLY A 325 -21.00 -3.81 8.21
N SER A 326 -21.42 -3.68 6.96
CA SER A 326 -22.81 -3.48 6.56
C SER A 326 -23.39 -4.73 5.92
N ILE A 327 -24.72 -4.83 5.87
CA ILE A 327 -25.40 -5.88 5.08
C ILE A 327 -25.39 -5.42 3.62
N ASN A 328 -24.74 -6.19 2.75
CA ASN A 328 -24.60 -5.88 1.32
C ASN A 328 -25.24 -6.94 0.41
N TYR A 329 -25.74 -8.00 1.00
CA TYR A 329 -26.32 -9.10 0.24
C TYR A 329 -27.52 -9.71 0.95
N VAL A 330 -28.59 -9.94 0.19
CA VAL A 330 -29.75 -10.74 0.60
C VAL A 330 -30.01 -11.75 -0.49
N ASN A 331 -30.08 -13.04 -0.16
CA ASN A 331 -30.50 -14.08 -1.08
C ASN A 331 -31.69 -14.85 -0.53
N LYS A 332 -32.72 -14.93 -1.32
CA LYS A 332 -33.88 -15.82 -1.16
C LYS A 332 -33.74 -16.97 -2.16
N PRO A 333 -33.38 -18.17 -1.74
CA PRO A 333 -33.26 -19.30 -2.65
C PRO A 333 -34.62 -19.76 -3.21
N GLN A 334 -34.59 -20.47 -4.32
CA GLN A 334 -35.77 -21.17 -4.87
C GLN A 334 -36.30 -22.17 -3.81
N GLY A 335 -37.60 -22.35 -3.76
CA GLY A 335 -38.27 -23.22 -2.77
C GLY A 335 -38.59 -22.53 -1.43
N VAL A 336 -38.10 -21.28 -1.24
CA VAL A 336 -38.45 -20.44 -0.08
C VAL A 336 -39.53 -19.44 -0.50
N ASP A 337 -40.60 -19.33 0.29
CA ASP A 337 -41.75 -18.50 -0.05
C ASP A 337 -41.40 -17.01 -0.06
N SER A 338 -40.67 -16.50 0.94
CA SER A 338 -40.32 -15.09 1.05
C SER A 338 -39.14 -14.83 1.94
N VAL A 339 -38.54 -13.63 1.77
CA VAL A 339 -37.58 -13.00 2.68
C VAL A 339 -37.98 -11.57 2.94
N THR A 340 -37.73 -11.09 4.16
CA THR A 340 -38.01 -9.71 4.57
C THR A 340 -36.72 -9.00 4.96
N ILE A 341 -36.55 -7.76 4.50
CA ILE A 341 -35.45 -6.87 4.87
C ILE A 341 -35.94 -5.43 5.04
N LYS A 342 -35.40 -4.70 6.01
CA LYS A 342 -35.58 -3.25 6.09
C LYS A 342 -34.50 -2.53 5.31
N ALA A 343 -34.88 -1.49 4.58
CA ALA A 343 -33.99 -0.64 3.83
C ALA A 343 -34.22 0.84 4.18
N TYR A 344 -33.13 1.61 4.29
CA TYR A 344 -33.15 3.03 4.58
C TYR A 344 -32.27 3.77 3.58
N GLY A 345 -32.78 4.94 3.10
CA GLY A 345 -32.04 5.83 2.22
C GLY A 345 -32.18 7.30 2.64
N SER A 346 -31.08 8.04 2.68
CA SER A 346 -31.06 9.48 2.94
C SER A 346 -31.16 10.23 1.62
N GLY A 347 -32.33 10.83 1.34
CA GLY A 347 -32.61 11.55 0.11
C GLY A 347 -32.97 10.65 -1.09
N LEU A 348 -32.58 9.40 -1.06
CA LEU A 348 -32.82 8.40 -2.09
C LEU A 348 -32.70 7.01 -1.47
N LEU A 349 -33.52 6.05 -1.88
CA LEU A 349 -33.35 4.63 -1.58
C LEU A 349 -33.31 3.88 -2.90
N SER A 350 -32.22 3.16 -3.18
CA SER A 350 -32.14 2.31 -4.36
C SER A 350 -31.42 1.00 -4.07
N PHE A 351 -31.84 -0.03 -4.76
CA PHE A 351 -31.25 -1.36 -4.73
C PHE A 351 -31.53 -2.08 -6.04
N THR A 352 -30.75 -3.12 -6.31
CA THR A 352 -30.92 -3.97 -7.50
C THR A 352 -31.28 -5.38 -7.07
N THR A 353 -32.12 -6.04 -7.85
CA THR A 353 -32.43 -7.46 -7.68
C THR A 353 -32.05 -8.26 -8.91
N HIS A 354 -31.43 -9.43 -8.70
CA HIS A 354 -31.20 -10.45 -9.72
C HIS A 354 -32.08 -11.65 -9.44
N THR A 355 -32.69 -12.21 -10.46
CA THR A 355 -33.61 -13.33 -10.31
C THR A 355 -33.61 -14.27 -11.51
N SER A 356 -33.82 -15.55 -11.26
CA SER A 356 -33.98 -16.57 -12.31
C SER A 356 -35.40 -16.63 -12.88
N SER A 357 -36.39 -16.06 -12.16
CA SER A 357 -37.82 -16.06 -12.52
C SER A 357 -38.51 -14.84 -11.94
N PRO A 358 -39.63 -14.37 -12.53
CA PRO A 358 -40.37 -13.26 -11.96
C PRO A 358 -40.84 -13.53 -10.52
N PHE A 359 -40.77 -12.49 -9.70
CA PHE A 359 -41.19 -12.50 -8.30
C PHE A 359 -42.05 -11.28 -7.99
N THR A 360 -42.60 -11.20 -6.79
CA THR A 360 -43.37 -10.07 -6.30
C THR A 360 -42.58 -9.37 -5.20
N LEU A 361 -42.38 -8.06 -5.32
CA LEU A 361 -41.92 -7.21 -4.24
C LEU A 361 -43.10 -6.49 -3.60
N SER A 362 -43.30 -6.69 -2.29
CA SER A 362 -44.19 -5.85 -1.48
C SER A 362 -43.35 -4.93 -0.62
N ALA A 363 -43.52 -3.61 -0.79
CA ALA A 363 -42.76 -2.59 -0.07
C ALA A 363 -43.71 -1.76 0.81
N THR A 364 -43.49 -1.76 2.13
CA THR A 364 -44.14 -0.83 3.05
C THR A 364 -43.21 0.36 3.27
N VAL A 365 -43.59 1.53 2.73
CA VAL A 365 -42.74 2.72 2.65
C VAL A 365 -43.19 3.80 3.63
N THR A 366 -42.26 4.50 4.24
CA THR A 366 -42.49 5.68 5.09
C THR A 366 -41.41 6.74 4.87
N THR A 367 -41.83 8.03 5.02
CA THR A 367 -40.94 9.21 5.04
C THR A 367 -40.93 9.88 6.43
N ASP A 368 -41.82 9.43 7.32
CA ASP A 368 -41.92 9.83 8.71
C ASP A 368 -42.17 8.59 9.60
N ARG A 369 -42.37 8.78 10.89
CA ARG A 369 -42.63 7.66 11.83
C ARG A 369 -44.10 7.35 12.02
N LEU A 370 -45.01 8.10 11.38
CA LEU A 370 -46.44 8.07 11.64
C LEU A 370 -47.26 7.45 10.51
N HIS A 371 -46.84 7.67 9.26
CA HIS A 371 -47.59 7.29 8.08
C HIS A 371 -46.82 6.27 7.25
N THR A 372 -47.51 5.28 6.76
CA THR A 372 -46.97 4.27 5.86
C THR A 372 -47.88 4.06 4.68
N ALA A 373 -47.32 3.65 3.57
CA ALA A 373 -48.07 3.17 2.41
C ALA A 373 -47.46 1.86 1.91
N THR A 374 -48.27 0.96 1.41
CA THR A 374 -47.82 -0.32 0.86
C THR A 374 -47.98 -0.34 -0.63
N LEU A 375 -46.93 -0.69 -1.33
CA LEU A 375 -46.89 -0.93 -2.76
C LEU A 375 -46.58 -2.41 -3.00
N THR A 376 -47.28 -3.00 -3.97
CA THR A 376 -46.99 -4.38 -4.43
C THR A 376 -46.69 -4.34 -5.92
N VAL A 377 -45.51 -4.78 -6.31
CA VAL A 377 -45.04 -4.80 -7.68
C VAL A 377 -44.72 -6.24 -8.09
N ARG A 378 -45.31 -6.65 -9.20
CA ARG A 378 -45.03 -7.93 -9.84
C ARG A 378 -44.07 -7.72 -10.99
N LEU A 379 -42.93 -8.43 -10.94
CA LEU A 379 -41.88 -8.25 -11.95
C LEU A 379 -42.32 -8.69 -13.35
N ASP A 380 -43.16 -9.71 -13.46
CA ASP A 380 -43.77 -10.13 -14.76
C ASP A 380 -44.58 -9.02 -15.43
N SER A 381 -45.29 -8.21 -14.64
CA SER A 381 -46.07 -7.08 -15.15
C SER A 381 -45.17 -5.95 -15.68
N ILE A 382 -43.98 -5.76 -15.07
CA ILE A 382 -43.01 -4.78 -15.57
C ILE A 382 -42.38 -5.27 -16.88
N ILE A 383 -41.96 -6.52 -16.94
CA ILE A 383 -41.36 -7.12 -18.14
C ILE A 383 -42.33 -7.06 -19.32
N ALA A 384 -43.64 -7.20 -19.07
CA ALA A 384 -44.70 -7.14 -20.09
C ALA A 384 -45.07 -5.70 -20.51
N SER A 385 -44.58 -4.66 -19.80
CA SER A 385 -44.81 -3.26 -20.19
C SER A 385 -43.97 -2.87 -21.42
N PRO A 386 -44.37 -1.89 -22.24
CA PRO A 386 -43.70 -1.58 -23.50
C PRO A 386 -42.22 -1.19 -23.36
N ASP A 387 -41.85 -0.55 -22.28
CA ASP A 387 -40.49 -0.09 -21.95
C ASP A 387 -39.86 -0.82 -20.76
N SER A 388 -40.50 -1.92 -20.31
CA SER A 388 -40.09 -2.69 -19.12
C SER A 388 -39.85 -1.83 -17.88
N THR A 389 -40.60 -0.74 -17.74
CA THR A 389 -40.48 0.23 -16.65
C THR A 389 -41.84 0.53 -16.02
N LEU A 390 -41.86 0.62 -14.69
CA LEU A 390 -42.97 1.13 -13.88
C LEU A 390 -42.54 2.46 -13.26
N GLN A 391 -43.42 3.48 -13.41
CA GLN A 391 -43.29 4.73 -12.66
C GLN A 391 -44.59 4.99 -11.91
N GLN A 392 -44.52 5.16 -10.60
CA GLN A 392 -45.67 5.38 -9.72
C GLN A 392 -45.31 6.33 -8.59
N VAL A 393 -46.28 7.21 -8.24
CA VAL A 393 -46.15 8.04 -7.02
C VAL A 393 -47.08 7.47 -5.95
N VAL A 394 -46.52 7.23 -4.78
CA VAL A 394 -47.24 6.71 -3.62
C VAL A 394 -47.36 7.81 -2.58
N ALA A 395 -48.59 8.15 -2.20
CA ALA A 395 -48.85 9.14 -1.15
C ALA A 395 -48.65 8.53 0.24
N ILE A 396 -47.98 9.26 1.14
CA ILE A 396 -47.67 8.87 2.50
C ILE A 396 -48.02 10.04 3.42
N GLY A 397 -49.21 10.03 4.01
CA GLY A 397 -49.72 11.16 4.76
C GLY A 397 -49.79 12.46 3.89
N THR A 398 -49.03 13.46 4.25
CA THR A 398 -48.85 14.71 3.47
C THR A 398 -47.70 14.67 2.47
N ASP A 399 -46.91 13.63 2.49
CA ASP A 399 -45.73 13.40 1.63
C ASP A 399 -46.05 12.45 0.48
N SER A 400 -45.06 12.25 -0.38
CA SER A 400 -45.10 11.24 -1.43
C SER A 400 -43.68 10.70 -1.75
N VAL A 401 -43.67 9.51 -2.28
CA VAL A 401 -42.45 8.88 -2.81
C VAL A 401 -42.71 8.47 -4.26
N ALA A 402 -41.88 8.94 -5.17
CA ALA A 402 -41.86 8.45 -6.54
C ALA A 402 -41.07 7.13 -6.58
N ILE A 403 -41.66 6.12 -7.20
CA ILE A 403 -41.06 4.80 -7.33
C ILE A 403 -40.90 4.52 -8.83
N THR A 404 -39.66 4.23 -9.21
CA THR A 404 -39.32 3.77 -10.55
C THR A 404 -38.71 2.37 -10.46
N VAL A 405 -39.20 1.45 -11.27
CA VAL A 405 -38.65 0.10 -11.39
C VAL A 405 -38.40 -0.20 -12.86
N THR A 406 -37.20 -0.57 -13.23
CA THR A 406 -36.84 -0.95 -14.61
C THR A 406 -36.29 -2.37 -14.62
N ALA A 407 -36.80 -3.24 -15.48
CA ALA A 407 -36.35 -4.63 -15.59
C ALA A 407 -35.74 -4.91 -16.97
N TYR A 408 -34.61 -5.67 -16.99
CA TYR A 408 -33.90 -6.00 -18.22
C TYR A 408 -33.15 -7.35 -18.06
N PRO A 409 -32.76 -8.01 -19.20
CA PRO A 409 -31.94 -9.21 -19.11
C PRO A 409 -30.55 -8.90 -18.50
N ASP A 410 -30.07 -9.82 -17.66
CA ASP A 410 -28.73 -9.74 -17.12
C ASP A 410 -27.67 -9.87 -18.24
N CYS A 411 -26.71 -8.98 -18.29
CA CYS A 411 -25.68 -8.98 -19.33
C CYS A 411 -24.66 -10.14 -19.16
N TYR A 412 -24.49 -10.67 -17.95
CA TYR A 412 -23.65 -11.84 -17.69
C TYR A 412 -24.37 -13.15 -17.95
N ASN A 413 -25.71 -13.18 -17.75
CA ASN A 413 -26.56 -14.35 -17.93
C ASN A 413 -27.93 -13.93 -18.47
N ALA A 414 -28.10 -13.94 -19.77
CA ALA A 414 -29.35 -13.54 -20.43
C ALA A 414 -30.62 -14.36 -20.01
N ALA A 415 -30.44 -15.48 -19.32
CA ALA A 415 -31.53 -16.22 -18.72
C ALA A 415 -32.01 -15.64 -17.39
N SER A 416 -31.25 -14.73 -16.80
CA SER A 416 -31.58 -14.03 -15.56
C SER A 416 -32.13 -12.64 -15.85
N ILE A 417 -32.89 -12.11 -14.89
CA ILE A 417 -33.53 -10.80 -14.96
C ILE A 417 -32.90 -9.92 -13.87
N VAL A 418 -32.49 -8.73 -14.26
CA VAL A 418 -32.08 -7.64 -13.36
C VAL A 418 -33.25 -6.67 -13.23
N ALA A 419 -33.52 -6.18 -12.03
CA ALA A 419 -34.46 -5.08 -11.84
C ALA A 419 -33.89 -4.03 -10.89
N ASP A 420 -33.89 -2.78 -11.35
CA ASP A 420 -33.45 -1.62 -10.56
C ASP A 420 -34.66 -0.97 -9.92
N TRP A 421 -34.54 -0.76 -8.61
CA TRP A 421 -35.58 -0.20 -7.77
C TRP A 421 -35.11 1.14 -7.21
N LEU A 422 -35.88 2.20 -7.51
CA LEU A 422 -35.58 3.57 -7.14
C LEU A 422 -36.78 4.18 -6.40
N PHE A 423 -36.56 4.63 -5.18
CA PHE A 423 -37.53 5.30 -4.32
C PHE A 423 -37.05 6.71 -4.06
N THR A 424 -37.69 7.71 -4.66
CA THR A 424 -37.31 9.10 -4.54
C THR A 424 -38.34 9.86 -3.70
N PRO A 425 -38.01 10.22 -2.43
CA PRO A 425 -38.87 11.02 -1.59
C PRO A 425 -38.85 12.50 -2.02
N ALA A 426 -39.72 13.30 -1.46
CA ALA A 426 -39.66 14.76 -1.62
C ALA A 426 -38.30 15.29 -1.15
N LYS A 427 -37.84 16.40 -1.78
CA LYS A 427 -36.50 16.98 -1.52
C LYS A 427 -36.26 17.21 -0.03
N GLY A 428 -35.10 16.75 0.44
CA GLY A 428 -34.67 16.86 1.85
C GLY A 428 -35.29 15.84 2.81
N LYS A 429 -36.04 14.86 2.29
CA LYS A 429 -36.59 13.77 3.09
C LYS A 429 -35.76 12.50 2.96
N SER A 430 -35.79 11.66 3.98
CA SER A 430 -35.31 10.28 3.94
C SER A 430 -36.45 9.33 3.68
N VAL A 431 -36.16 8.14 3.23
CA VAL A 431 -37.15 7.07 3.02
C VAL A 431 -36.71 5.80 3.70
N SER A 432 -37.65 5.15 4.39
CA SER A 432 -37.48 3.78 4.90
C SER A 432 -38.48 2.85 4.25
N SER A 433 -38.11 1.63 4.04
CA SER A 433 -39.00 0.60 3.50
C SER A 433 -38.77 -0.74 4.18
N THR A 434 -39.87 -1.46 4.44
CA THR A 434 -39.82 -2.90 4.71
C THR A 434 -40.11 -3.61 3.40
N LEU A 435 -39.15 -4.37 2.90
CA LEU A 435 -39.19 -5.07 1.63
C LEU A 435 -39.51 -6.56 1.86
N HIS A 436 -40.54 -7.07 1.21
CA HIS A 436 -40.86 -8.50 1.15
C HIS A 436 -40.67 -9.00 -0.27
N LEU A 437 -39.70 -9.85 -0.48
CA LEU A 437 -39.46 -10.54 -1.74
C LEU A 437 -40.18 -11.88 -1.68
N VAL A 438 -41.21 -12.04 -2.54
CA VAL A 438 -42.15 -13.19 -2.47
C VAL A 438 -42.16 -13.93 -3.80
N GLY A 439 -42.09 -15.27 -3.75
CA GLY A 439 -42.16 -16.15 -4.91
C GLY A 439 -41.38 -17.43 -4.72
N THR A 440 -42.06 -18.55 -4.54
CA THR A 440 -41.45 -19.86 -4.26
C THR A 440 -40.57 -20.35 -5.42
N ASP A 441 -40.96 -20.05 -6.66
CA ASP A 441 -40.24 -20.52 -7.85
C ASP A 441 -39.04 -19.66 -8.23
N ALA A 442 -38.88 -18.48 -7.60
CA ALA A 442 -37.81 -17.57 -7.90
C ALA A 442 -36.67 -17.65 -6.88
N GLU A 443 -35.45 -17.79 -7.33
CA GLU A 443 -34.29 -17.35 -6.56
C GLU A 443 -34.11 -15.84 -6.78
N VAL A 444 -33.96 -15.08 -5.68
CA VAL A 444 -33.82 -13.61 -5.73
C VAL A 444 -32.66 -13.19 -4.89
N SER A 445 -31.69 -12.55 -5.51
CA SER A 445 -30.60 -11.82 -4.86
C SER A 445 -30.90 -10.32 -4.87
N LEU A 446 -30.68 -9.63 -3.74
CA LEU A 446 -30.82 -8.19 -3.60
C LEU A 446 -29.49 -7.57 -3.16
N PHE A 447 -29.09 -6.50 -3.85
CA PHE A 447 -27.88 -5.72 -3.58
C PHE A 447 -28.27 -4.25 -3.34
N PRO A 448 -27.83 -3.63 -2.22
CA PRO A 448 -28.05 -2.21 -1.97
C PRO A 448 -27.22 -1.36 -2.92
N VAL A 449 -27.76 -0.23 -3.41
CA VAL A 449 -27.06 0.78 -4.21
C VAL A 449 -26.95 2.07 -3.40
N ASN A 450 -28.05 2.72 -3.07
CA ASN A 450 -28.13 3.82 -2.10
C ASN A 450 -29.10 3.37 -1.00
N ALA A 451 -28.73 2.36 -0.26
CA ALA A 451 -29.56 1.79 0.79
C ALA A 451 -28.67 1.23 1.91
N SER A 452 -29.05 1.53 3.14
CA SER A 452 -28.58 0.76 4.31
C SER A 452 -29.58 -0.34 4.60
N LEU A 453 -29.13 -1.58 4.58
CA LEU A 453 -29.98 -2.73 4.89
C LEU A 453 -29.89 -3.09 6.37
N ILE A 454 -31.02 -3.43 6.97
CA ILE A 454 -31.14 -3.80 8.39
C ILE A 454 -31.98 -5.08 8.50
N LYS A 455 -31.42 -6.09 9.17
CA LYS A 455 -32.13 -7.34 9.45
C LYS A 455 -33.30 -7.06 10.43
N ASP A 456 -34.49 -7.59 10.13
CA ASP A 456 -35.68 -7.43 10.97
C ASP A 456 -35.84 -8.67 11.91
N ASP A 457 -35.23 -8.59 13.09
CA ASP A 457 -35.23 -9.65 14.07
C ASP A 457 -36.62 -9.92 14.69
N PHE A 458 -37.57 -8.99 14.56
CA PHE A 458 -38.92 -9.12 15.16
C PHE A 458 -39.96 -9.79 14.26
N ARG A 459 -39.71 -9.84 12.96
CA ARG A 459 -40.63 -10.48 11.98
C ARG A 459 -40.07 -11.79 11.44
N ASP A 460 -39.18 -12.37 12.18
CA ASP A 460 -38.34 -13.43 11.70
C ASP A 460 -39.04 -14.78 11.63
N ASN A 461 -39.69 -15.00 10.53
CA ASN A 461 -39.73 -16.31 9.90
C ASN A 461 -38.66 -16.39 8.79
N GLN A 462 -37.46 -15.84 9.04
CA GLN A 462 -36.38 -15.96 8.10
C GLN A 462 -36.04 -17.44 8.00
N ASN A 463 -36.41 -18.06 6.90
CA ASN A 463 -35.99 -19.40 6.62
C ASN A 463 -34.45 -19.43 6.73
N ALA A 464 -33.91 -20.36 7.50
CA ALA A 464 -32.47 -20.53 7.70
C ALA A 464 -31.70 -20.74 6.39
N LEU A 465 -32.40 -20.97 5.28
CA LEU A 465 -31.82 -21.06 3.93
C LEU A 465 -31.59 -19.69 3.27
N CYS A 466 -32.21 -18.59 3.77
CA CYS A 466 -31.94 -17.24 3.26
C CYS A 466 -30.62 -16.73 3.78
N VAL A 467 -29.85 -16.07 2.90
CA VAL A 467 -28.61 -15.40 3.27
C VAL A 467 -28.88 -13.91 3.44
N ILE A 468 -28.45 -13.33 4.55
CA ILE A 468 -28.46 -11.89 4.81
C ILE A 468 -27.14 -11.57 5.50
N ASP A 469 -26.18 -11.05 4.75
CA ASP A 469 -24.83 -10.85 5.27
C ASP A 469 -24.09 -9.68 4.57
N ASN A 470 -22.79 -9.54 4.87
CA ASN A 470 -21.90 -8.53 4.33
C ASN A 470 -21.13 -8.96 3.08
N SER A 471 -21.45 -10.10 2.49
CA SER A 471 -20.78 -10.56 1.27
C SER A 471 -21.06 -9.63 0.07
N HIS A 472 -20.30 -9.79 -1.02
CA HIS A 472 -20.40 -8.98 -2.24
C HIS A 472 -20.16 -7.48 -2.03
N SER A 473 -19.35 -7.11 -1.02
CA SER A 473 -19.08 -5.70 -0.68
C SER A 473 -17.80 -5.14 -1.32
N VAL A 474 -17.04 -5.94 -2.09
CA VAL A 474 -15.84 -5.45 -2.78
C VAL A 474 -16.21 -4.45 -3.87
N ASN A 475 -15.55 -3.29 -3.88
CA ASN A 475 -15.84 -2.19 -4.79
C ASN A 475 -15.29 -2.43 -6.22
N SER A 476 -15.84 -1.73 -7.22
CA SER A 476 -15.24 -1.52 -8.54
C SER A 476 -14.24 -0.33 -8.46
N PRO A 477 -13.04 -0.38 -9.08
CA PRO A 477 -12.54 -1.43 -9.97
C PRO A 477 -11.77 -2.55 -9.25
N SER A 478 -11.74 -2.58 -7.93
CA SER A 478 -11.05 -3.61 -7.14
C SER A 478 -11.58 -5.02 -7.44
N SER A 479 -12.86 -5.13 -7.80
CA SER A 479 -13.51 -6.37 -8.26
C SER A 479 -13.09 -6.81 -9.68
N ALA A 480 -12.39 -5.99 -10.47
CA ALA A 480 -11.93 -6.37 -11.81
C ALA A 480 -10.91 -7.53 -11.76
N PRO A 481 -10.87 -8.41 -12.80
CA PRO A 481 -9.96 -9.56 -12.83
C PRO A 481 -8.49 -9.19 -12.78
N SER A 482 -8.09 -8.14 -13.51
CA SER A 482 -6.69 -7.71 -13.67
C SER A 482 -6.20 -6.74 -12.59
N VAL A 483 -7.09 -6.26 -11.71
CA VAL A 483 -6.76 -5.36 -10.61
C VAL A 483 -6.49 -6.15 -9.33
N ILE A 484 -5.40 -5.86 -8.66
CA ILE A 484 -5.08 -6.46 -7.35
C ILE A 484 -5.94 -5.78 -6.27
N SER A 485 -6.84 -6.55 -5.67
CA SER A 485 -7.76 -6.11 -4.61
C SER A 485 -7.15 -6.28 -3.24
N VAL A 486 -7.15 -5.21 -2.44
CA VAL A 486 -6.50 -5.21 -1.11
C VAL A 486 -7.49 -4.95 0.00
N GLY A 487 -7.62 -5.92 0.91
CA GLY A 487 -8.35 -5.78 2.16
C GLY A 487 -7.46 -5.28 3.31
N ALA A 488 -8.09 -4.93 4.44
CA ALA A 488 -7.41 -4.32 5.59
C ALA A 488 -7.32 -5.25 6.79
N THR A 489 -6.12 -5.34 7.38
CA THR A 489 -5.86 -5.96 8.69
C THR A 489 -5.56 -4.91 9.75
N GLY A 490 -5.71 -5.27 11.04
CA GLY A 490 -5.45 -4.38 12.16
C GLY A 490 -4.28 -4.85 13.03
N TYR A 491 -3.40 -3.91 13.36
CA TYR A 491 -2.28 -4.10 14.30
C TYR A 491 -2.21 -2.98 15.33
N ARG A 492 -2.41 -1.75 14.89
CA ARG A 492 -2.40 -0.58 15.79
C ARG A 492 -3.85 -0.29 16.22
N THR A 493 -4.15 -0.50 17.49
CA THR A 493 -5.50 -0.30 18.06
C THR A 493 -5.68 1.09 18.66
N SER A 494 -4.59 1.84 18.84
CA SER A 494 -4.58 3.20 19.37
C SER A 494 -3.34 3.97 18.92
N PHE A 495 -3.41 5.30 19.01
CA PHE A 495 -2.28 6.20 18.83
C PHE A 495 -2.41 7.41 19.76
N VAL A 496 -1.32 8.14 19.96
CA VAL A 496 -1.31 9.40 20.69
C VAL A 496 -1.18 10.55 19.70
N ASN A 497 -2.08 11.53 19.77
CA ASN A 497 -2.03 12.69 18.88
C ASN A 497 -0.99 13.72 19.36
N TYR A 498 -0.78 14.76 18.56
CA TYR A 498 0.19 15.83 18.84
C TYR A 498 -0.12 16.65 20.12
N LEU A 499 -1.35 16.60 20.64
CA LEU A 499 -1.78 17.20 21.90
C LEU A 499 -1.52 16.31 23.12
N GLY A 500 -1.14 15.04 22.90
CA GLY A 500 -0.94 14.05 23.95
C GLY A 500 -2.19 13.23 24.28
N ASP A 501 -3.29 13.39 23.52
CA ASP A 501 -4.51 12.62 23.71
C ASP A 501 -4.40 11.24 23.08
N THR A 502 -4.87 10.22 23.80
CA THR A 502 -4.93 8.86 23.28
C THR A 502 -6.22 8.62 22.52
N HIS A 503 -6.11 8.31 21.25
CA HIS A 503 -7.22 7.89 20.39
C HIS A 503 -7.23 6.38 20.27
N VAL A 504 -8.39 5.76 20.49
CA VAL A 504 -8.60 4.32 20.34
C VAL A 504 -9.57 4.08 19.19
N TYR A 505 -9.09 3.39 18.17
CA TYR A 505 -9.91 2.88 17.09
C TYR A 505 -9.46 1.45 16.82
N ASN A 506 -10.24 0.51 17.33
CA ASN A 506 -9.95 -0.92 17.30
C ASN A 506 -11.06 -1.68 16.59
N THR A 507 -10.82 -2.08 15.35
CA THR A 507 -11.72 -2.94 14.57
C THR A 507 -11.17 -4.35 14.39
N ALA A 508 -9.87 -4.54 14.66
CA ALA A 508 -9.18 -5.83 14.66
C ALA A 508 -7.82 -5.73 15.37
N GLU A 509 -7.34 -6.86 15.87
CA GLU A 509 -6.02 -7.03 16.51
C GLU A 509 -5.24 -8.16 15.83
N HIS A 510 -3.91 -8.16 16.04
CA HIS A 510 -3.02 -9.28 15.68
C HIS A 510 -3.10 -9.76 14.22
N GLY A 511 -3.28 -8.83 13.28
CA GLY A 511 -3.35 -9.15 11.85
C GLY A 511 -4.69 -9.70 11.39
N LEU A 512 -5.70 -9.72 12.24
CA LEU A 512 -7.04 -10.09 11.81
C LEU A 512 -7.67 -9.00 10.94
N ARG A 513 -8.64 -9.38 10.11
CA ARG A 513 -9.36 -8.48 9.22
C ARG A 513 -10.11 -7.41 10.01
N GLY A 514 -9.92 -6.13 9.63
CA GLY A 514 -10.74 -5.03 10.12
C GLY A 514 -12.22 -5.24 9.78
N THR A 515 -13.11 -5.01 10.73
CA THR A 515 -14.56 -5.25 10.51
C THR A 515 -15.12 -4.43 9.35
N PHE A 516 -14.53 -3.26 9.06
CA PHE A 516 -14.92 -2.41 7.94
C PHE A 516 -14.47 -2.97 6.58
N SER A 517 -13.40 -3.77 6.52
CA SER A 517 -12.83 -4.25 5.26
C SER A 517 -13.84 -5.08 4.47
N SER A 518 -14.12 -4.66 3.24
CA SER A 518 -15.03 -5.32 2.33
C SER A 518 -14.63 -6.77 2.04
N VAL A 519 -15.60 -7.60 1.73
CA VAL A 519 -15.46 -9.04 1.52
C VAL A 519 -16.14 -9.47 0.22
N GLY A 520 -15.58 -10.51 -0.38
CA GLY A 520 -16.14 -11.15 -1.57
C GLY A 520 -17.37 -12.05 -1.27
N PRO A 521 -17.74 -12.86 -2.25
CA PRO A 521 -17.17 -12.93 -3.60
C PRO A 521 -17.53 -11.71 -4.44
N THR A 522 -16.94 -11.60 -5.64
CA THR A 522 -17.48 -10.71 -6.68
C THR A 522 -18.80 -11.25 -7.21
N PHE A 523 -19.53 -10.42 -7.95
CA PHE A 523 -20.82 -10.80 -8.52
C PHE A 523 -20.74 -12.06 -9.41
N ASP A 524 -19.66 -12.22 -10.16
CA ASP A 524 -19.38 -13.40 -11.00
C ASP A 524 -18.70 -14.57 -10.23
N GLY A 525 -18.68 -14.51 -8.90
CA GLY A 525 -18.27 -15.60 -8.02
C GLY A 525 -16.76 -15.74 -7.79
N ARG A 526 -15.94 -14.79 -8.27
CA ARG A 526 -14.49 -14.82 -7.99
C ARG A 526 -14.19 -14.43 -6.55
N ILE A 527 -13.13 -15.05 -6.01
CA ILE A 527 -12.60 -14.69 -4.69
C ILE A 527 -11.94 -13.31 -4.77
N LYS A 528 -12.36 -12.40 -3.91
CA LYS A 528 -11.77 -11.11 -3.61
C LYS A 528 -11.98 -10.81 -2.11
N PRO A 529 -11.13 -10.00 -1.43
CA PRO A 529 -9.92 -9.38 -1.95
C PRO A 529 -8.87 -10.43 -2.35
N ASP A 530 -7.82 -10.04 -3.09
CA ASP A 530 -6.72 -10.94 -3.42
C ASP A 530 -5.74 -11.11 -2.26
N VAL A 531 -5.48 -10.01 -1.53
CA VAL A 531 -4.44 -9.95 -0.50
C VAL A 531 -4.83 -8.95 0.59
N MET A 532 -4.26 -9.12 1.77
CA MET A 532 -4.44 -8.23 2.91
C MET A 532 -3.15 -7.47 3.23
N ALA A 533 -3.32 -6.26 3.79
CA ALA A 533 -2.25 -5.50 4.41
C ALA A 533 -2.81 -4.64 5.55
N PRO A 534 -1.97 -4.14 6.49
CA PRO A 534 -2.43 -3.23 7.55
C PRO A 534 -3.13 -1.99 7.00
N GLY A 535 -4.32 -1.69 7.51
CA GLY A 535 -5.14 -0.55 7.12
C GLY A 535 -5.80 0.18 8.30
N GLN A 536 -5.44 -0.16 9.55
CA GLN A 536 -5.99 0.46 10.75
C GLN A 536 -4.97 1.36 11.42
N ASN A 537 -5.33 2.63 11.65
CA ASN A 537 -4.50 3.67 12.27
C ASN A 537 -3.11 3.81 11.60
N ILE A 538 -3.09 3.86 10.29
CA ILE A 538 -1.86 4.04 9.51
C ILE A 538 -1.46 5.51 9.52
N ILE A 539 -0.21 5.79 9.89
CA ILE A 539 0.31 7.15 9.99
C ILE A 539 1.09 7.49 8.74
N SER A 540 0.72 8.61 8.10
CA SER A 540 1.35 9.10 6.87
C SER A 540 1.25 10.61 6.74
N ALA A 541 1.80 11.16 5.65
CA ALA A 541 1.74 12.57 5.31
C ALA A 541 0.29 13.07 5.14
N TYR A 542 0.04 14.31 5.47
CA TYR A 542 -1.27 14.96 5.32
C TYR A 542 -1.11 16.34 4.69
N SER A 543 -2.11 16.79 3.93
CA SER A 543 -2.00 18.03 3.17
C SER A 543 -1.93 19.26 4.05
N SER A 544 -0.84 20.04 3.96
CA SER A 544 -0.69 21.32 4.63
C SER A 544 -1.68 22.37 4.12
N TRP A 545 -2.06 22.30 2.84
CA TRP A 545 -3.04 23.20 2.23
C TRP A 545 -4.44 22.97 2.78
N TYR A 546 -4.83 21.71 2.96
CA TYR A 546 -6.09 21.34 3.59
C TYR A 546 -6.15 21.87 5.04
N LEU A 547 -5.11 21.64 5.82
CA LEU A 547 -5.06 22.07 7.24
C LEU A 547 -5.13 23.58 7.39
N GLU A 548 -4.45 24.36 6.55
CA GLU A 548 -4.50 25.82 6.56
C GLU A 548 -5.91 26.36 6.30
N HIS A 549 -6.69 25.67 5.43
CA HIS A 549 -8.05 26.10 5.07
C HIS A 549 -9.12 25.54 5.98
N ASN A 550 -8.85 24.42 6.67
CA ASN A 550 -9.82 23.73 7.53
C ASN A 550 -9.30 23.57 8.98
N PRO A 551 -8.91 24.66 9.68
CA PRO A 551 -8.24 24.56 10.98
C PRO A 551 -9.11 23.96 12.09
N ASN A 552 -10.40 23.76 11.87
CA ASN A 552 -11.36 23.17 12.81
C ASN A 552 -11.92 21.82 12.32
N ALA A 553 -11.33 21.21 11.29
CA ALA A 553 -11.77 19.91 10.81
C ALA A 553 -11.54 18.83 11.88
N SER A 554 -12.46 17.87 11.97
CA SER A 554 -12.42 16.83 13.02
C SER A 554 -11.24 15.88 12.89
N ASP A 555 -10.73 15.69 11.70
CA ASP A 555 -9.62 14.81 11.37
C ASP A 555 -8.24 15.35 11.82
N ILE A 556 -8.13 16.66 12.13
CA ILE A 556 -6.95 17.25 12.80
C ILE A 556 -6.71 16.61 14.18
N GLY A 557 -7.75 16.13 14.84
CA GLY A 557 -7.63 15.36 16.08
C GLY A 557 -6.78 14.07 15.91
N SER A 558 -6.63 13.58 14.68
CA SER A 558 -5.79 12.43 14.35
C SER A 558 -4.36 12.79 13.96
N ASP A 559 -3.96 14.06 13.99
CA ASP A 559 -2.58 14.47 13.77
C ASP A 559 -1.68 13.93 14.89
N VAL A 560 -0.68 13.17 14.51
CA VAL A 560 0.26 12.54 15.45
C VAL A 560 1.43 13.48 15.76
N ARG A 561 1.87 14.23 14.74
CA ARG A 561 3.02 15.15 14.86
C ARG A 561 2.92 16.28 13.85
N HIS A 562 3.22 17.49 14.32
CA HIS A 562 3.42 18.68 13.51
C HIS A 562 4.92 18.98 13.35
N PHE A 563 5.34 19.48 12.20
CA PHE A 563 6.70 19.97 11.95
C PHE A 563 6.68 21.13 10.95
N THR A 564 7.72 21.94 10.94
CA THR A 564 7.81 23.12 10.07
C THR A 564 8.98 23.00 9.10
N TYR A 565 8.71 23.24 7.82
CA TYR A 565 9.73 23.33 6.79
C TYR A 565 9.41 24.48 5.83
N ASN A 566 10.41 25.31 5.50
CA ASN A 566 10.28 26.51 4.64
C ASN A 566 9.13 27.43 5.05
N GLY A 567 8.87 27.56 6.36
CA GLY A 567 7.85 28.46 6.91
C GLY A 567 6.41 27.93 6.83
N ARG A 568 6.19 26.69 6.35
CA ARG A 568 4.89 26.00 6.31
C ARG A 568 4.85 24.88 7.33
N THR A 569 3.71 24.67 7.96
CA THR A 569 3.48 23.55 8.88
C THR A 569 2.96 22.34 8.12
N TYR A 570 3.62 21.21 8.29
CA TYR A 570 3.25 19.90 7.76
C TYR A 570 2.94 18.95 8.92
N VAL A 571 2.19 17.91 8.65
CA VAL A 571 1.78 16.95 9.68
C VAL A 571 1.88 15.50 9.22
N TRP A 572 1.97 14.63 10.22
CA TRP A 572 1.74 13.20 10.10
C TRP A 572 0.41 12.87 10.76
N ASN A 573 -0.51 12.28 10.03
CA ASN A 573 -1.88 12.00 10.47
C ASN A 573 -2.18 10.50 10.42
N ALA A 574 -3.03 10.01 11.34
CA ALA A 574 -3.43 8.61 11.43
C ALA A 574 -4.81 8.40 10.81
N ASN A 575 -4.90 7.52 9.80
CA ASN A 575 -6.13 7.15 9.12
C ASN A 575 -6.36 5.65 9.08
N SER A 576 -7.63 5.24 8.87
CA SER A 576 -8.02 3.84 8.77
C SER A 576 -8.93 3.61 7.56
N GLY A 577 -8.69 2.51 6.85
CA GLY A 577 -9.44 2.12 5.67
C GLY A 577 -8.65 1.15 4.80
N THR A 578 -9.32 0.48 3.88
CA THR A 578 -8.64 -0.28 2.81
C THR A 578 -7.85 0.64 1.88
N SER A 579 -8.22 1.93 1.85
CA SER A 579 -7.46 2.99 1.20
C SER A 579 -6.03 3.15 1.75
N MET A 580 -5.78 2.73 3.00
CA MET A 580 -4.45 2.75 3.62
C MET A 580 -3.71 1.43 3.40
N SER A 581 -4.42 0.31 3.21
CA SER A 581 -3.80 -0.99 2.91
C SER A 581 -3.31 -1.09 1.46
N ALA A 582 -4.09 -0.57 0.50
CA ALA A 582 -3.75 -0.64 -0.92
C ALA A 582 -2.38 -0.01 -1.23
N PRO A 583 -2.04 1.21 -0.74
CA PRO A 583 -0.74 1.80 -1.00
C PRO A 583 0.41 1.07 -0.32
N VAL A 584 0.19 0.34 0.77
CA VAL A 584 1.21 -0.55 1.34
C VAL A 584 1.57 -1.64 0.34
N VAL A 585 0.56 -2.34 -0.22
CA VAL A 585 0.76 -3.38 -1.25
C VAL A 585 1.39 -2.79 -2.50
N THR A 586 0.93 -1.61 -2.94
CA THR A 586 1.51 -0.88 -4.08
C THR A 586 3.00 -0.64 -3.89
N GLY A 587 3.41 -0.12 -2.74
CA GLY A 587 4.82 0.11 -2.43
C GLY A 587 5.63 -1.19 -2.38
N ILE A 588 5.09 -2.28 -1.80
CA ILE A 588 5.75 -3.58 -1.77
C ILE A 588 5.93 -4.13 -3.20
N ILE A 589 4.90 -4.03 -4.05
CA ILE A 589 5.01 -4.44 -5.46
C ILE A 589 6.04 -3.58 -6.21
N ALA A 590 6.20 -2.29 -5.87
CA ALA A 590 7.27 -1.47 -6.43
C ALA A 590 8.67 -2.00 -6.07
N LEU A 591 8.86 -2.55 -4.85
CA LEU A 591 10.10 -3.23 -4.50
C LEU A 591 10.32 -4.49 -5.36
N TRP A 592 9.26 -5.26 -5.60
CA TRP A 592 9.31 -6.46 -6.45
C TRP A 592 9.59 -6.10 -7.92
N LEU A 593 8.99 -5.00 -8.43
CA LEU A 593 9.27 -4.50 -9.79
C LEU A 593 10.69 -3.98 -9.95
N GLN A 594 11.32 -3.42 -8.91
CA GLN A 594 12.75 -3.10 -8.93
C GLN A 594 13.59 -4.36 -9.11
N ALA A 595 13.19 -5.48 -8.51
CA ALA A 595 13.87 -6.77 -8.64
C ALA A 595 13.55 -7.47 -9.96
N ASN A 596 12.29 -7.41 -10.41
CA ASN A 596 11.80 -8.02 -11.63
C ASN A 596 10.85 -7.07 -12.39
N PRO A 597 11.38 -6.25 -13.32
CA PRO A 597 10.61 -5.20 -14.02
C PRO A 597 9.48 -5.73 -14.92
N ARG A 598 9.36 -7.05 -15.10
CA ARG A 598 8.40 -7.67 -16.02
C ARG A 598 7.28 -8.43 -15.31
N LEU A 599 7.14 -8.29 -13.98
CA LEU A 599 6.03 -8.88 -13.25
C LEU A 599 4.69 -8.42 -13.83
N THR A 600 3.77 -9.35 -13.94
CA THR A 600 2.37 -9.11 -14.32
C THR A 600 1.47 -9.16 -13.09
N PRO A 601 0.20 -8.69 -13.14
CA PRO A 601 -0.77 -8.91 -12.08
C PRO A 601 -0.89 -10.39 -11.70
N LYS A 602 -0.90 -11.28 -12.70
CA LYS A 602 -0.94 -12.74 -12.47
C LYS A 602 0.28 -13.24 -11.70
N ASP A 603 1.50 -12.77 -12.03
CA ASP A 603 2.70 -13.16 -11.29
C ASP A 603 2.60 -12.72 -9.83
N CYS A 604 2.03 -11.55 -9.55
CA CYS A 604 1.78 -11.09 -8.18
C CYS A 604 0.83 -12.04 -7.44
N LEU A 605 -0.28 -12.48 -8.07
CA LEU A 605 -1.19 -13.46 -7.47
C LEU A 605 -0.48 -14.81 -7.21
N ASP A 606 0.39 -15.25 -8.12
CA ASP A 606 1.20 -16.47 -7.96
C ASP A 606 2.23 -16.32 -6.82
N ILE A 607 2.76 -15.11 -6.58
CA ILE A 607 3.61 -14.79 -5.43
C ILE A 607 2.77 -14.83 -4.15
N PHE A 608 1.62 -14.16 -4.10
CA PHE A 608 0.73 -14.18 -2.93
C PHE A 608 0.35 -15.60 -2.51
N ALA A 609 -0.02 -16.45 -3.48
CA ALA A 609 -0.39 -17.84 -3.21
C ALA A 609 0.71 -18.63 -2.47
N ARG A 610 1.97 -18.27 -2.68
CA ARG A 610 3.14 -18.96 -2.13
C ARG A 610 3.71 -18.33 -0.87
N THR A 611 3.52 -17.02 -0.68
CA THR A 611 4.30 -16.25 0.31
C THR A 611 3.46 -15.53 1.36
N CYS A 612 2.15 -15.34 1.13
CA CYS A 612 1.30 -14.66 2.10
C CYS A 612 1.20 -15.41 3.43
N VAL A 613 1.21 -14.66 4.51
CA VAL A 613 0.93 -15.17 5.86
C VAL A 613 -0.57 -15.39 6.00
N ARG A 614 -0.96 -16.44 6.71
CA ARG A 614 -2.36 -16.80 6.94
C ARG A 614 -2.79 -16.37 8.34
N PRO A 615 -3.44 -15.20 8.51
CA PRO A 615 -3.73 -14.66 9.84
C PRO A 615 -4.73 -15.52 10.64
N ASP A 616 -5.75 -16.04 9.98
CA ASP A 616 -6.76 -16.90 10.60
C ASP A 616 -6.58 -18.35 10.14
N LEU A 617 -5.99 -19.16 11.02
CA LEU A 617 -5.71 -20.58 10.75
C LEU A 617 -6.97 -21.48 10.76
N SER A 618 -8.13 -20.95 11.13
CA SER A 618 -9.41 -21.67 11.06
C SER A 618 -9.99 -21.70 9.64
N LEU A 619 -9.50 -20.83 8.75
CA LEU A 619 -9.98 -20.70 7.38
C LEU A 619 -9.07 -21.43 6.38
N THR A 620 -9.67 -21.85 5.27
CA THR A 620 -8.93 -22.28 4.08
C THR A 620 -8.58 -21.06 3.21
N TYR A 621 -7.46 -21.11 2.50
CA TYR A 621 -6.96 -20.02 1.64
C TYR A 621 -6.78 -20.51 0.19
N PRO A 622 -7.12 -19.66 -0.83
CA PRO A 622 -7.70 -18.32 -0.69
C PRO A 622 -9.18 -18.37 -0.28
N ASN A 623 -9.69 -17.27 0.30
CA ASN A 623 -11.09 -17.12 0.69
C ASN A 623 -11.58 -15.66 0.55
N ASN A 624 -12.91 -15.46 0.64
CA ASN A 624 -13.54 -14.16 0.42
C ASN A 624 -13.29 -13.11 1.51
N TYR A 625 -12.63 -13.45 2.61
CA TYR A 625 -12.33 -12.55 3.72
C TYR A 625 -10.89 -12.04 3.69
N TYR A 626 -9.94 -12.87 3.24
CA TYR A 626 -8.51 -12.61 3.32
C TYR A 626 -7.78 -12.80 2.00
N GLY A 627 -8.44 -13.26 0.93
CA GLY A 627 -7.76 -13.67 -0.29
C GLY A 627 -6.71 -14.76 -0.01
N TYR A 628 -5.50 -14.56 -0.48
CA TYR A 628 -4.36 -15.45 -0.22
C TYR A 628 -3.76 -15.27 1.19
N GLY A 629 -4.13 -14.23 1.92
CA GLY A 629 -3.62 -13.88 3.24
C GLY A 629 -2.94 -12.52 3.27
N GLU A 630 -2.14 -12.23 4.30
CA GLU A 630 -1.42 -10.99 4.45
C GLU A 630 -0.09 -11.01 3.70
N ILE A 631 0.22 -9.94 2.99
CA ILE A 631 1.43 -9.82 2.17
C ILE A 631 2.70 -9.87 3.03
N ASP A 632 3.74 -10.55 2.54
CA ASP A 632 5.09 -10.54 3.12
C ASP A 632 6.07 -9.99 2.08
N ALA A 633 6.65 -8.82 2.35
CA ALA A 633 7.53 -8.15 1.41
C ALA A 633 8.82 -8.95 1.17
N ALA A 634 9.39 -9.55 2.22
CA ALA A 634 10.65 -10.29 2.13
C ALA A 634 10.48 -11.63 1.40
N ALA A 635 9.48 -12.42 1.78
CA ALA A 635 9.20 -13.68 1.08
C ALA A 635 8.78 -13.43 -0.37
N GLY A 636 8.01 -12.36 -0.62
CA GLY A 636 7.56 -12.00 -1.96
C GLY A 636 8.68 -11.54 -2.88
N ILE A 637 9.65 -10.75 -2.39
CA ILE A 637 10.77 -10.30 -3.23
C ILE A 637 11.72 -11.46 -3.59
N GLU A 638 11.93 -12.41 -2.69
CA GLU A 638 12.68 -13.62 -3.00
C GLU A 638 12.01 -14.42 -4.13
N ALA A 639 10.68 -14.55 -4.08
CA ALA A 639 9.91 -15.18 -5.14
C ALA A 639 9.98 -14.39 -6.46
N ALA A 640 9.91 -13.06 -6.42
CA ALA A 640 10.01 -12.19 -7.60
C ALA A 640 11.40 -12.32 -8.28
N ILE A 641 12.48 -12.35 -7.47
CA ILE A 641 13.84 -12.59 -7.97
C ILE A 641 13.95 -13.97 -8.61
N ALA A 642 13.38 -15.01 -7.98
CA ALA A 642 13.41 -16.36 -8.52
C ALA A 642 12.71 -16.48 -9.89
N MET A 643 11.68 -15.67 -10.15
CA MET A 643 10.95 -15.61 -11.42
C MET A 643 11.77 -14.97 -12.56
N THR A 644 12.84 -14.21 -12.27
CA THR A 644 13.71 -13.66 -13.32
C THR A 644 14.50 -14.74 -14.07
N GLY A 645 14.50 -15.98 -13.59
CA GLY A 645 15.35 -17.05 -14.11
C GLY A 645 16.82 -16.88 -13.76
N ILE A 646 17.20 -15.79 -13.06
CA ILE A 646 18.51 -15.63 -12.42
C ILE A 646 18.45 -16.47 -11.15
N LYS A 647 18.69 -17.79 -11.29
CA LYS A 647 19.05 -18.59 -10.11
C LYS A 647 20.25 -17.89 -9.50
N ASN A 648 20.16 -17.48 -8.24
CA ASN A 648 21.35 -17.23 -7.44
C ASN A 648 22.19 -18.50 -7.60
N LEU A 649 23.26 -18.40 -8.37
CA LEU A 649 24.30 -19.39 -8.31
C LEU A 649 24.78 -19.29 -6.85
N GLU A 650 24.27 -20.18 -5.99
CA GLU A 650 24.96 -20.48 -4.76
C GLU A 650 26.39 -20.74 -5.20
N VAL A 651 27.28 -19.83 -4.84
CA VAL A 651 28.70 -20.03 -4.95
C VAL A 651 29.01 -21.10 -3.91
N THR A 652 28.64 -22.32 -4.18
CA THR A 652 29.29 -23.46 -3.58
C THR A 652 30.74 -23.26 -3.96
N GLN A 653 31.57 -22.88 -2.99
CA GLN A 653 33.02 -22.93 -3.11
C GLN A 653 33.41 -24.38 -3.42
N GLN A 654 33.18 -24.80 -4.67
CA GLN A 654 33.97 -25.90 -5.22
C GLN A 654 35.32 -25.30 -5.55
N SER A 655 36.24 -25.42 -4.57
CA SER A 655 37.63 -25.26 -4.82
C SER A 655 38.07 -26.20 -5.94
N GLY A 656 38.30 -25.60 -7.13
CA GLY A 656 38.92 -26.38 -8.21
C GLY A 656 38.47 -26.16 -9.65
N ASP A 657 37.49 -25.31 -9.95
CA ASP A 657 37.16 -25.09 -11.38
C ASP A 657 38.19 -24.17 -12.06
N THR A 658 39.15 -24.77 -12.76
CA THR A 658 40.20 -24.06 -13.50
C THR A 658 39.76 -23.64 -14.90
N ARG A 659 38.56 -23.95 -15.30
CA ARG A 659 38.03 -23.69 -16.67
C ARG A 659 37.87 -22.19 -16.93
N VAL A 660 38.02 -21.81 -18.18
CA VAL A 660 37.85 -20.45 -18.68
C VAL A 660 36.60 -20.39 -19.55
N TYR A 661 35.76 -19.39 -19.31
CA TYR A 661 34.51 -19.18 -20.01
C TYR A 661 34.46 -17.83 -20.72
N THR A 662 33.80 -17.74 -21.83
CA THR A 662 33.34 -16.49 -22.47
C THR A 662 32.18 -15.86 -21.68
N LEU A 663 31.82 -14.60 -21.95
CA LEU A 663 30.68 -13.94 -21.29
C LEU A 663 29.31 -14.59 -21.57
N ASP A 664 29.16 -15.27 -22.68
CA ASP A 664 27.98 -16.05 -23.07
C ASP A 664 27.97 -17.48 -22.46
N GLY A 665 28.93 -17.76 -21.54
CA GLY A 665 28.96 -19.01 -20.76
C GLY A 665 29.63 -20.21 -21.50
N ARG A 666 30.24 -20.01 -22.67
CA ARG A 666 30.92 -21.08 -23.41
C ARG A 666 32.29 -21.34 -22.78
N CYS A 667 32.57 -22.61 -22.43
CA CYS A 667 33.89 -23.03 -21.96
C CYS A 667 34.89 -23.04 -23.13
N VAL A 668 36.02 -22.32 -22.98
CA VAL A 668 37.07 -22.19 -23.99
C VAL A 668 38.38 -22.88 -23.62
N GLY A 669 38.41 -23.61 -22.49
CA GLY A 669 39.56 -24.38 -22.00
C GLY A 669 39.91 -24.11 -20.55
N ASN A 670 41.06 -24.54 -20.11
CA ASN A 670 41.54 -24.38 -18.72
C ASN A 670 42.66 -23.35 -18.61
N SER A 671 43.12 -22.76 -19.72
CA SER A 671 44.20 -21.75 -19.77
C SER A 671 43.74 -20.48 -20.46
N LEU A 672 44.25 -19.35 -20.01
CA LEU A 672 44.07 -18.05 -20.66
C LEU A 672 45.09 -17.82 -21.79
N THR A 673 46.12 -18.65 -21.88
CA THR A 673 47.19 -18.50 -22.86
C THR A 673 46.71 -18.91 -24.25
N GLY A 674 46.88 -18.02 -25.22
CA GLY A 674 46.48 -18.25 -26.61
C GLY A 674 45.01 -17.95 -26.95
N LEU A 675 44.26 -17.39 -25.99
CA LEU A 675 42.91 -16.90 -26.27
C LEU A 675 43.00 -15.53 -26.97
N PRO A 676 42.08 -15.23 -27.91
CA PRO A 676 41.96 -13.90 -28.53
C PRO A 676 41.71 -12.79 -27.49
N SER A 677 42.03 -11.55 -27.88
CA SER A 677 41.65 -10.39 -27.07
C SER A 677 40.14 -10.38 -26.78
N GLY A 678 39.77 -10.24 -25.52
CA GLY A 678 38.37 -10.35 -25.11
C GLY A 678 38.20 -10.41 -23.58
N ILE A 679 36.97 -10.59 -23.17
CA ILE A 679 36.58 -10.73 -21.76
C ILE A 679 36.26 -12.20 -21.48
N TYR A 680 36.87 -12.73 -20.45
CA TYR A 680 36.73 -14.12 -20.02
C TYR A 680 36.43 -14.21 -18.53
N ILE A 681 35.88 -15.33 -18.09
CA ILE A 681 35.60 -15.64 -16.68
C ILE A 681 36.45 -16.86 -16.32
N LYS A 682 37.30 -16.73 -15.31
CA LYS A 682 38.06 -17.82 -14.71
C LYS A 682 38.06 -17.70 -13.20
N ASN A 683 37.79 -18.78 -12.47
CA ASN A 683 37.68 -18.80 -11.01
C ASN A 683 36.73 -17.69 -10.51
N HIS A 684 35.58 -17.54 -11.16
CA HIS A 684 34.58 -16.51 -10.87
C HIS A 684 35.06 -15.05 -10.98
N LYS A 685 36.21 -14.80 -11.62
CA LYS A 685 36.77 -13.48 -11.85
C LYS A 685 36.74 -13.12 -13.32
N LYS A 686 36.32 -11.88 -13.60
CA LYS A 686 36.39 -11.29 -14.95
C LYS A 686 37.85 -10.99 -15.27
N ILE A 687 38.34 -11.51 -16.41
CA ILE A 687 39.71 -11.29 -16.90
C ILE A 687 39.61 -10.69 -18.30
N ILE A 688 40.38 -9.63 -18.53
CA ILE A 688 40.46 -8.97 -19.84
C ILE A 688 41.81 -9.36 -20.47
N ILE A 689 41.77 -10.03 -21.62
CA ILE A 689 42.93 -10.27 -22.45
C ILE A 689 42.97 -9.16 -23.52
N ARG A 690 44.06 -8.41 -23.51
CA ARG A 690 44.29 -7.30 -24.46
C ARG A 690 45.06 -7.72 -25.69
#